data_7970bec5e61f3111d007fb6a4aad7084
#
_entry.id   7970bec5e61f3111d007fb6a4aad7084
#
_cell.length_a   1.000
_cell.length_b   1.000
_cell.length_c   1.000
_cell.angle_alpha   90.00
_cell.angle_beta   90.00
_cell.angle_gamma   90.00
#
_symmetry.space_group_name_H-M   'P 1'
#
loop_
_entity.id
_entity.type
_entity.pdbx_description
1 polymer ?
#
loop_
_entity_poly.entity_id
_entity_poly.type
_entity_poly.pdbx_seq_one_letter_code
_entity_poly.pdbx_strand_id
1 'polypeptide(L)'
;MRLSRFFTPLILTILLISCSGPEPLSTDERRVAGQPADTSSVEWVEIYFNMPVDRSVAKEENFANENSDLIKTLTDLIDNAKYSIDLATYNLENHLVGEALVRATERGVRVRIATDHYNRYRNQERGERMWEMMRNAGIYSIDDAGEVFHPDGTVTRSSLPGASYDMHHKFAVIDMLSNDPDDYYVWTGSMNLTYTGPINTNNTMVIKDSGIAKAYHNEFTQMWGGDGDKPDAERARFHKDKRYVGEREFFIDTTRVELYFGPVNRERTKPSVGSRLNELVEQAEHDVNFAAFAITPDIPMSTTMWERSLREGLTLQGLIDPRFYGRYRNTGAIWASPEAQSGSRNIRRANELRTLHQKVLLIDVTKPFENNNGIAAAGSYNFSRNAEENNDENILIFHSPYIANLFYQDFMGAMNRATGLADPPIPRIEHEKWYRVTEVHDGSRFDIEVMPYFGYPVRFLGVQVPRIYAAQDSSEYHAGEAAEYLTELIEGKEVRLYGYDLFTPESRNGAYISYVQVKEEDGTIRDVNNQMLKKGFGEWVPYYRQYPDSVDAFQRYEQEARDNGIGMWGEPDSVGVKIPRVQTQEDVVQVDYPIDLNLADESILQALPGIGPTLAGRIIKFRTEIGGFTDVEDLNDVRGIGPVTMERLRPLVVVL
;
A
#
# COMPACT_ATOMS: atom_id res chain seq x y z
N MET A 1 -75.79 24.34 60.34
CA MET A 1 -76.01 25.27 59.23
C MET A 1 -74.71 25.51 58.56
N ARG A 2 -74.60 25.24 57.26
CA ARG A 2 -73.39 25.13 56.41
C ARG A 2 -72.83 26.52 56.11
N LEU A 3 -71.55 26.71 56.21
CA LEU A 3 -70.81 27.76 55.56
C LEU A 3 -69.57 27.20 54.89
N SER A 4 -69.61 27.25 53.56
CA SER A 4 -68.51 26.89 52.65
C SER A 4 -67.42 27.97 52.67
N ARG A 5 -66.16 27.59 52.75
CA ARG A 5 -65.01 28.45 52.52
C ARG A 5 -64.27 28.00 51.27
N PHE A 6 -64.15 28.91 50.27
CA PHE A 6 -63.31 28.80 49.11
C PHE A 6 -61.86 28.97 49.52
N PHE A 7 -61.00 28.04 49.09
CA PHE A 7 -59.57 28.24 49.10
C PHE A 7 -59.09 28.28 47.64
N THR A 8 -58.43 29.37 47.23
CA THR A 8 -57.73 29.54 45.95
C THR A 8 -56.28 29.09 46.15
N PRO A 9 -55.71 28.21 45.34
CA PRO A 9 -54.31 27.90 45.44
C PRO A 9 -53.48 28.90 44.62
N LEU A 10 -52.47 29.44 45.26
CA LEU A 10 -51.38 30.26 44.73
C LEU A 10 -50.44 29.33 43.88
N ILE A 11 -50.34 29.52 42.55
CA ILE A 11 -49.43 28.82 41.73
C ILE A 11 -48.07 29.50 41.83
N LEU A 12 -47.10 28.82 42.46
CA LEU A 12 -45.70 29.22 42.50
C LEU A 12 -45.00 28.67 41.24
N THR A 13 -44.71 29.54 40.26
CA THR A 13 -43.92 29.19 39.06
C THR A 13 -42.45 29.11 39.45
N ILE A 14 -41.94 27.90 39.57
CA ILE A 14 -40.48 27.65 39.67
C ILE A 14 -39.90 27.67 38.30
N LEU A 15 -39.09 28.64 37.95
CA LEU A 15 -38.22 28.63 36.75
C LEU A 15 -37.06 27.63 37.02
N LEU A 16 -37.15 26.47 36.43
CA LEU A 16 -36.03 25.58 36.30
C LEU A 16 -35.18 26.08 35.14
N ILE A 17 -34.04 26.69 35.42
CA ILE A 17 -32.98 26.91 34.42
C ILE A 17 -32.33 25.56 34.22
N SER A 18 -32.69 24.90 33.12
CA SER A 18 -31.98 23.71 32.60
C SER A 18 -30.67 24.17 31.97
N CYS A 19 -29.55 23.86 32.59
CA CYS A 19 -28.26 23.85 31.92
C CYS A 19 -28.26 22.64 30.99
N SER A 20 -28.65 22.83 29.73
CA SER A 20 -28.38 21.87 28.69
C SER A 20 -26.88 21.95 28.38
N GLY A 21 -26.14 20.87 28.72
CA GLY A 21 -24.84 20.60 28.12
C GLY A 21 -24.99 20.44 26.58
N PRO A 22 -23.91 20.55 25.84
CA PRO A 22 -23.99 20.38 24.40
C PRO A 22 -24.59 18.98 24.07
N GLU A 23 -25.66 18.97 23.30
CA GLU A 23 -26.22 17.74 22.77
C GLU A 23 -25.13 17.01 21.97
N PRO A 24 -25.05 15.66 22.03
CA PRO A 24 -24.17 14.93 21.14
C PRO A 24 -24.63 15.23 19.72
N LEU A 25 -23.64 15.57 18.85
CA LEU A 25 -23.84 15.81 17.44
C LEU A 25 -24.60 14.62 16.83
N SER A 26 -25.68 14.90 16.12
CA SER A 26 -26.45 13.88 15.41
C SER A 26 -25.55 13.18 14.39
N THR A 27 -25.85 11.92 14.09
CA THR A 27 -25.14 11.14 13.08
C THR A 27 -25.12 11.81 11.69
N ASP A 28 -26.06 12.73 11.44
CA ASP A 28 -26.14 13.51 10.20
C ASP A 28 -25.05 14.60 10.04
N GLU A 29 -24.46 15.09 11.14
CA GLU A 29 -23.41 16.12 11.05
C GLU A 29 -22.00 15.57 10.75
N ARG A 30 -21.84 14.24 10.74
CA ARG A 30 -20.57 13.57 10.39
C ARG A 30 -20.40 13.34 8.87
N ARG A 31 -21.38 13.73 8.06
CA ARG A 31 -21.29 13.60 6.60
C ARG A 31 -20.49 14.74 6.01
N VAL A 32 -19.51 14.38 5.17
CA VAL A 32 -18.77 15.33 4.35
C VAL A 32 -19.77 16.07 3.46
N ALA A 33 -19.80 17.40 3.51
CA ALA A 33 -20.71 18.23 2.73
C ALA A 33 -20.55 17.89 1.23
N GLY A 34 -21.60 17.30 0.64
CA GLY A 34 -21.66 16.98 -0.79
C GLY A 34 -22.05 15.53 -1.13
N GLN A 35 -22.17 14.62 -0.15
CA GLN A 35 -22.70 13.28 -0.42
C GLN A 35 -24.24 13.25 -0.26
N PRO A 36 -24.97 12.61 -1.20
CA PRO A 36 -26.41 12.39 -1.02
C PRO A 36 -26.68 11.50 0.21
N ALA A 37 -27.76 11.75 0.92
CA ALA A 37 -28.19 10.92 2.02
C ALA A 37 -28.51 9.53 1.51
N ASP A 38 -27.72 8.51 1.90
CA ASP A 38 -27.98 7.12 1.57
C ASP A 38 -29.06 6.58 2.50
N THR A 39 -30.16 6.12 1.95
CA THR A 39 -31.30 5.55 2.70
C THR A 39 -31.19 4.02 2.87
N SER A 40 -30.12 3.41 2.34
CA SER A 40 -29.86 1.96 2.38
C SER A 40 -28.65 1.55 3.21
N SER A 41 -28.04 2.49 3.99
CA SER A 41 -26.84 2.22 4.77
C SER A 41 -27.09 1.16 5.83
N VAL A 42 -26.31 0.09 5.78
CA VAL A 42 -26.18 -0.87 6.87
C VAL A 42 -25.39 -0.14 7.98
N GLU A 43 -26.06 0.35 9.02
CA GLU A 43 -25.50 1.30 10.01
C GLU A 43 -24.27 0.79 10.76
N TRP A 44 -24.03 -0.51 10.78
CA TRP A 44 -22.92 -1.14 11.51
C TRP A 44 -21.64 -1.34 10.68
N VAL A 45 -21.66 -1.11 9.34
CA VAL A 45 -20.47 -1.22 8.49
C VAL A 45 -20.45 -0.13 7.44
N GLU A 46 -19.29 0.52 7.31
CA GLU A 46 -18.98 1.46 6.23
C GLU A 46 -17.88 0.85 5.36
N ILE A 47 -18.07 0.88 4.05
CA ILE A 47 -17.14 0.31 3.07
C ILE A 47 -16.65 1.42 2.15
N TYR A 48 -15.34 1.53 2.01
CA TYR A 48 -14.70 2.59 1.26
C TYR A 48 -13.80 2.03 0.17
N PHE A 49 -13.87 2.62 -1.02
CA PHE A 49 -13.03 2.32 -2.17
C PHE A 49 -12.27 3.57 -2.59
N ASN A 50 -10.96 3.46 -2.81
CA ASN A 50 -10.16 4.62 -3.19
C ASN A 50 -10.16 4.94 -4.69
N MET A 51 -10.80 4.11 -5.51
CA MET A 51 -10.90 4.30 -6.95
C MET A 51 -12.34 4.56 -7.37
N PRO A 52 -12.57 5.17 -8.57
CA PRO A 52 -13.89 5.31 -9.13
C PRO A 52 -14.59 3.96 -9.34
N VAL A 53 -15.86 3.89 -8.99
CA VAL A 53 -16.71 2.71 -9.16
C VAL A 53 -17.66 2.86 -10.35
N ASP A 54 -18.30 1.78 -10.77
CA ASP A 54 -19.38 1.84 -11.76
C ASP A 54 -20.74 1.86 -11.07
N ARG A 55 -21.29 3.04 -10.83
CA ARG A 55 -22.61 3.24 -10.22
C ARG A 55 -23.78 2.80 -11.13
N SER A 56 -23.53 2.53 -12.41
CA SER A 56 -24.60 2.06 -13.32
C SER A 56 -25.11 0.67 -12.95
N VAL A 57 -24.33 -0.10 -12.19
CA VAL A 57 -24.73 -1.41 -11.66
C VAL A 57 -25.25 -1.36 -10.22
N ALA A 58 -25.39 -0.15 -9.65
CA ALA A 58 -26.01 0.02 -8.34
C ALA A 58 -27.47 -0.45 -8.35
N LYS A 59 -27.91 -1.03 -7.25
CA LYS A 59 -29.27 -1.50 -7.05
C LYS A 59 -29.95 -0.66 -5.97
N GLU A 60 -31.19 -0.24 -6.21
CA GLU A 60 -32.02 0.49 -5.22
C GLU A 60 -31.32 1.71 -4.59
N GLU A 61 -30.57 2.49 -5.42
CA GLU A 61 -29.81 3.65 -4.96
C GLU A 61 -28.71 3.35 -3.91
N ASN A 62 -28.29 2.08 -3.83
CA ASN A 62 -27.19 1.63 -2.96
C ASN A 62 -25.83 2.00 -3.57
N PHE A 63 -25.36 3.22 -3.34
CA PHE A 63 -24.15 3.73 -3.96
C PHE A 63 -22.91 3.48 -3.10
N ALA A 64 -21.85 2.95 -3.72
CA ALA A 64 -20.56 2.73 -3.06
C ALA A 64 -19.83 4.05 -2.78
N ASN A 65 -19.09 4.10 -1.66
CA ASN A 65 -18.20 5.22 -1.31
C ASN A 65 -16.92 5.12 -2.14
N GLU A 66 -16.87 5.83 -3.23
CA GLU A 66 -15.74 5.87 -4.16
C GLU A 66 -14.79 7.04 -3.90
N ASN A 67 -13.57 6.99 -4.49
CA ASN A 67 -12.56 8.06 -4.39
C ASN A 67 -12.26 8.45 -2.93
N SER A 68 -12.37 7.47 -2.03
CA SER A 68 -12.24 7.68 -0.60
C SER A 68 -10.77 7.74 -0.18
N ASP A 69 -10.47 8.62 0.76
CA ASP A 69 -9.19 8.62 1.45
C ASP A 69 -9.15 7.51 2.52
N LEU A 70 -8.59 6.37 2.16
CA LEU A 70 -8.54 5.20 3.04
C LEU A 70 -7.61 5.38 4.24
N ILE A 71 -6.61 6.27 4.17
CA ILE A 71 -5.77 6.62 5.33
C ILE A 71 -6.59 7.44 6.33
N LYS A 72 -7.37 8.38 5.81
CA LYS A 72 -8.24 9.19 6.65
C LYS A 72 -9.26 8.36 7.41
N THR A 73 -9.83 7.30 6.82
CA THR A 73 -10.76 6.42 7.53
C THR A 73 -10.13 5.79 8.78
N LEU A 74 -8.83 5.47 8.74
CA LEU A 74 -8.10 4.95 9.89
C LEU A 74 -7.69 6.06 10.87
N THR A 75 -7.12 7.17 10.36
CA THR A 75 -6.64 8.25 11.23
C THR A 75 -7.77 8.93 11.98
N ASP A 76 -8.96 9.06 11.37
CA ASP A 76 -10.14 9.58 12.07
C ASP A 76 -10.56 8.67 13.24
N LEU A 77 -10.52 7.34 13.06
CA LEU A 77 -10.78 6.41 14.16
C LEU A 77 -9.73 6.52 15.27
N ILE A 78 -8.45 6.60 14.89
CA ILE A 78 -7.35 6.78 15.86
C ILE A 78 -7.48 8.10 16.62
N ASP A 79 -7.78 9.20 15.93
CA ASP A 79 -7.92 10.52 16.54
C ASP A 79 -9.18 10.63 17.43
N ASN A 80 -10.21 9.83 17.19
CA ASN A 80 -11.41 9.74 18.02
C ASN A 80 -11.35 8.68 19.12
N ALA A 81 -10.33 7.80 19.11
CA ALA A 81 -10.15 6.78 20.14
C ALA A 81 -9.97 7.39 21.54
N LYS A 82 -10.62 6.77 22.54
CA LYS A 82 -10.66 7.25 23.91
C LYS A 82 -9.88 6.36 24.89
N TYR A 83 -9.79 5.06 24.61
CA TYR A 83 -9.30 4.07 25.57
C TYR A 83 -8.15 3.23 25.04
N SER A 84 -8.27 2.65 23.82
CA SER A 84 -7.27 1.72 23.32
C SER A 84 -7.28 1.59 21.81
N ILE A 85 -6.09 1.31 21.25
CA ILE A 85 -5.84 1.00 19.84
C ILE A 85 -4.93 -0.21 19.78
N ASP A 86 -5.39 -1.28 19.12
CA ASP A 86 -4.62 -2.48 18.82
C ASP A 86 -4.45 -2.57 17.30
N LEU A 87 -3.27 -2.25 16.80
CA LEU A 87 -2.96 -2.23 15.36
C LEU A 87 -2.12 -3.44 14.98
N ALA A 88 -2.65 -4.31 14.09
CA ALA A 88 -1.89 -5.34 13.42
C ALA A 88 -1.72 -4.99 11.95
N THR A 89 -0.48 -4.83 11.49
CA THR A 89 -0.21 -4.37 10.13
C THR A 89 1.05 -4.98 9.52
N TYR A 90 0.92 -5.46 8.27
CA TYR A 90 2.03 -6.00 7.48
C TYR A 90 3.15 -4.98 7.26
N ASN A 91 2.78 -3.74 6.94
CA ASN A 91 3.73 -2.64 6.76
C ASN A 91 3.19 -1.41 7.51
N LEU A 92 4.09 -0.66 8.11
CA LEU A 92 3.77 0.66 8.67
C LEU A 92 4.87 1.64 8.25
N GLU A 93 4.57 2.44 7.23
CA GLU A 93 5.46 3.44 6.64
C GLU A 93 4.76 4.79 6.48
N ASN A 94 3.43 4.82 6.59
CA ASN A 94 2.65 6.04 6.43
C ASN A 94 2.76 6.90 7.68
N HIS A 95 3.41 8.06 7.55
CA HIS A 95 3.68 8.98 8.67
C HIS A 95 2.40 9.55 9.30
N LEU A 96 1.33 9.77 8.52
CA LEU A 96 0.06 10.27 9.06
C LEU A 96 -0.55 9.30 10.07
N VAL A 97 -0.43 7.99 9.81
CA VAL A 97 -0.86 6.97 10.76
C VAL A 97 0.04 6.98 11.99
N GLY A 98 1.37 7.07 11.81
CA GLY A 98 2.32 7.18 12.92
C GLY A 98 2.05 8.40 13.80
N GLU A 99 1.84 9.57 13.22
CA GLU A 99 1.50 10.80 13.93
C GLU A 99 0.15 10.70 14.67
N ALA A 100 -0.86 10.09 14.05
CA ALA A 100 -2.16 9.87 14.71
C ALA A 100 -2.02 8.96 15.94
N LEU A 101 -1.20 7.89 15.85
CA LEU A 101 -0.92 7.01 16.99
C LEU A 101 -0.18 7.75 18.12
N VAL A 102 0.75 8.64 17.79
CA VAL A 102 1.42 9.50 18.79
C VAL A 102 0.41 10.42 19.46
N ARG A 103 -0.42 11.14 18.70
CA ARG A 103 -1.48 11.99 19.27
C ARG A 103 -2.45 11.21 20.17
N ALA A 104 -2.78 9.97 19.79
CA ALA A 104 -3.60 9.09 20.64
C ALA A 104 -2.91 8.78 21.96
N THR A 105 -1.61 8.44 21.94
CA THR A 105 -0.82 8.18 23.14
C THR A 105 -0.72 9.43 24.03
N GLU A 106 -0.52 10.61 23.46
CA GLU A 106 -0.49 11.88 24.18
C GLU A 106 -1.83 12.21 24.88
N ARG A 107 -2.96 11.73 24.33
CA ARG A 107 -4.28 11.81 24.96
C ARG A 107 -4.49 10.76 26.07
N GLY A 108 -3.54 9.85 26.28
CA GLY A 108 -3.62 8.78 27.27
C GLY A 108 -4.30 7.51 26.75
N VAL A 109 -4.49 7.37 25.44
CA VAL A 109 -5.00 6.16 24.80
C VAL A 109 -3.91 5.09 24.79
N ARG A 110 -4.24 3.86 25.18
CA ARG A 110 -3.32 2.73 25.08
C ARG A 110 -3.12 2.33 23.62
N VAL A 111 -1.88 2.38 23.14
CA VAL A 111 -1.52 1.99 21.76
C VAL A 111 -0.61 0.77 21.78
N ARG A 112 -0.97 -0.28 21.03
CA ARG A 112 -0.20 -1.51 20.86
C ARG A 112 -0.07 -1.82 19.36
N ILE A 113 1.13 -2.26 18.91
CA ILE A 113 1.40 -2.51 17.48
C ILE A 113 2.04 -3.89 17.30
N ALA A 114 1.41 -4.75 16.49
CA ALA A 114 2.00 -5.98 15.97
C ALA A 114 2.31 -5.82 14.48
N THR A 115 3.52 -6.21 14.03
CA THR A 115 3.96 -5.98 12.65
C THR A 115 4.76 -7.17 12.10
N ASP A 116 5.03 -7.14 10.80
CA ASP A 116 5.86 -8.12 10.11
C ASP A 116 7.34 -7.77 10.25
N HIS A 117 8.15 -8.76 10.62
CA HIS A 117 9.58 -8.60 10.84
C HIS A 117 10.33 -8.13 9.58
N TYR A 118 10.09 -8.79 8.45
CA TYR A 118 10.82 -8.48 7.23
C TYR A 118 10.54 -7.06 6.76
N ASN A 119 9.30 -6.61 6.80
CA ASN A 119 8.93 -5.27 6.39
C ASN A 119 9.37 -4.21 7.40
N ARG A 120 9.41 -4.54 8.70
CA ARG A 120 9.95 -3.66 9.74
C ARG A 120 11.40 -3.25 9.45
N TYR A 121 12.21 -4.18 8.91
CA TYR A 121 13.62 -3.95 8.62
C TYR A 121 13.91 -3.55 7.16
N ARG A 122 13.08 -3.94 6.21
CA ARG A 122 13.33 -3.69 4.78
C ARG A 122 13.33 -2.22 4.40
N ASN A 123 12.52 -1.43 5.07
CA ASN A 123 12.29 -0.02 4.76
C ASN A 123 12.81 0.91 5.88
N GLN A 124 13.89 0.51 6.56
CA GLN A 124 14.45 1.24 7.69
C GLN A 124 14.67 2.73 7.41
N GLU A 125 15.13 3.10 6.22
CA GLU A 125 15.41 4.50 5.88
C GLU A 125 14.15 5.38 5.86
N ARG A 126 13.03 4.84 5.37
CA ARG A 126 11.77 5.59 5.26
C ARG A 126 10.93 5.58 6.53
N GLY A 127 10.92 4.46 7.22
CA GLY A 127 10.12 4.26 8.42
C GLY A 127 10.80 4.67 9.72
N GLU A 128 12.13 4.80 9.75
CA GLU A 128 12.86 4.92 11.01
C GLU A 128 12.49 6.16 11.80
N ARG A 129 12.37 7.33 11.18
CA ARG A 129 11.92 8.55 11.86
C ARG A 129 10.53 8.39 12.49
N MET A 130 9.60 7.77 11.76
CA MET A 130 8.25 7.50 12.25
C MET A 130 8.29 6.49 13.42
N TRP A 131 9.06 5.41 13.29
CA TRP A 131 9.23 4.44 14.37
C TRP A 131 9.92 5.04 15.59
N GLU A 132 10.91 5.90 15.40
CA GLU A 132 11.55 6.66 16.47
C GLU A 132 10.58 7.61 17.16
N MET A 133 9.79 8.34 16.40
CA MET A 133 8.73 9.23 16.93
C MET A 133 7.75 8.44 17.79
N MET A 134 7.27 7.29 17.33
CA MET A 134 6.35 6.44 18.09
C MET A 134 7.01 5.85 19.35
N ARG A 135 8.29 5.40 19.28
CA ARG A 135 9.04 4.96 20.46
C ARG A 135 9.17 6.08 21.48
N ASN A 136 9.54 7.30 21.05
CA ASN A 136 9.67 8.47 21.94
C ASN A 136 8.34 8.85 22.60
N ALA A 137 7.23 8.56 21.98
CA ALA A 137 5.89 8.70 22.56
C ALA A 137 5.51 7.58 23.55
N GLY A 138 6.37 6.57 23.73
CA GLY A 138 6.11 5.48 24.68
C GLY A 138 5.42 4.24 24.08
N ILE A 139 5.28 4.15 22.76
CA ILE A 139 4.59 3.05 22.08
C ILE A 139 5.50 1.83 21.96
N TYR A 140 5.02 0.68 22.44
CA TYR A 140 5.64 -0.62 22.23
C TYR A 140 5.18 -1.24 20.92
N SER A 141 6.09 -2.01 20.28
CA SER A 141 5.70 -2.88 19.17
C SER A 141 6.36 -4.26 19.28
N ILE A 142 5.74 -5.24 18.65
CA ILE A 142 6.26 -6.60 18.51
C ILE A 142 6.16 -7.02 17.05
N ASP A 143 7.14 -7.79 16.56
CA ASP A 143 7.07 -8.40 15.24
C ASP A 143 6.86 -9.92 15.31
N ASP A 144 6.59 -10.55 14.17
CA ASP A 144 6.34 -11.98 14.07
C ASP A 144 7.58 -12.88 14.22
N ALA A 145 8.78 -12.29 14.31
CA ALA A 145 9.98 -12.96 14.81
C ALA A 145 10.08 -12.94 16.33
N GLY A 146 9.13 -12.30 17.02
CA GLY A 146 9.12 -12.15 18.47
C GLY A 146 10.12 -11.10 18.98
N GLU A 147 10.53 -10.15 18.14
CA GLU A 147 11.31 -9.01 18.58
C GLU A 147 10.40 -7.94 19.17
N VAL A 148 10.68 -7.53 20.40
CA VAL A 148 9.97 -6.47 21.12
C VAL A 148 10.79 -5.19 21.03
N PHE A 149 10.20 -4.16 20.50
CA PHE A 149 10.79 -2.81 20.39
C PHE A 149 10.28 -1.96 21.55
N HIS A 150 11.19 -1.57 22.42
CA HIS A 150 10.87 -0.79 23.61
C HIS A 150 10.96 0.72 23.34
N PRO A 151 10.21 1.54 24.11
CA PRO A 151 10.26 3.00 24.00
C PRO A 151 11.66 3.60 24.23
N ASP A 152 12.49 2.95 25.04
CA ASP A 152 13.88 3.37 25.31
C ASP A 152 14.86 3.03 24.19
N GLY A 153 14.37 2.51 23.07
CA GLY A 153 15.17 2.13 21.90
C GLY A 153 15.81 0.73 21.99
N THR A 154 15.64 0.03 23.13
CA THR A 154 16.15 -1.35 23.24
C THR A 154 15.26 -2.33 22.46
N VAL A 155 15.86 -3.41 21.96
CA VAL A 155 15.15 -4.51 21.31
C VAL A 155 15.40 -5.78 22.09
N THR A 156 14.33 -6.42 22.56
CA THR A 156 14.39 -7.73 23.21
C THR A 156 14.00 -8.81 22.21
N ARG A 157 14.82 -9.84 22.05
CA ARG A 157 14.56 -10.97 21.17
C ARG A 157 14.06 -12.15 21.96
N SER A 158 12.98 -12.78 21.47
CA SER A 158 12.51 -14.04 22.03
C SER A 158 13.31 -15.24 21.50
N SER A 159 13.05 -16.41 22.08
CA SER A 159 13.54 -17.69 21.59
C SER A 159 12.67 -18.27 20.45
N LEU A 160 11.66 -17.54 19.98
CA LEU A 160 10.79 -17.99 18.90
C LEU A 160 11.58 -18.20 17.60
N PRO A 161 11.22 -19.20 16.78
CA PRO A 161 11.81 -19.33 15.45
C PRO A 161 11.58 -18.02 14.68
N GLY A 162 12.63 -17.49 14.05
CA GLY A 162 12.53 -16.27 13.25
C GLY A 162 11.43 -16.36 12.20
N ALA A 163 10.87 -15.23 11.85
CA ALA A 163 9.80 -15.11 10.85
C ALA A 163 10.21 -15.77 9.53
N SER A 164 9.43 -16.73 9.09
CA SER A 164 9.61 -17.41 7.81
C SER A 164 8.47 -17.09 6.83
N TYR A 165 7.41 -16.44 7.32
CA TYR A 165 6.18 -16.15 6.61
C TYR A 165 5.71 -14.73 6.96
N ASP A 166 4.69 -14.24 6.27
CA ASP A 166 4.23 -12.87 6.43
C ASP A 166 3.17 -12.75 7.54
N MET A 167 3.37 -11.85 8.52
CA MET A 167 2.28 -11.32 9.34
C MET A 167 1.48 -10.32 8.48
N HIS A 168 0.56 -10.85 7.66
CA HIS A 168 -0.05 -10.10 6.56
C HIS A 168 -1.39 -9.44 6.93
N HIS A 169 -1.73 -9.35 8.21
CA HIS A 169 -2.89 -8.60 8.69
C HIS A 169 -2.84 -7.12 8.36
N LYS A 170 -4.00 -6.51 8.25
CA LYS A 170 -4.22 -5.07 8.12
C LYS A 170 -5.51 -4.73 8.84
N PHE A 171 -5.42 -4.60 10.17
CA PHE A 171 -6.56 -4.21 10.98
C PHE A 171 -6.17 -3.38 12.19
N ALA A 172 -7.09 -2.56 12.64
CA ALA A 172 -7.04 -1.89 13.93
C ALA A 172 -8.31 -2.19 14.71
N VAL A 173 -8.18 -2.45 16.01
CA VAL A 173 -9.30 -2.57 16.94
C VAL A 173 -9.26 -1.38 17.88
N ILE A 174 -10.37 -0.65 17.95
CA ILE A 174 -10.47 0.61 18.68
C ILE A 174 -11.34 0.43 19.91
N ASP A 175 -10.87 1.00 21.02
CA ASP A 175 -11.60 1.21 22.29
C ASP A 175 -12.11 -0.06 23.00
N MET A 176 -11.41 -1.19 22.82
CA MET A 176 -11.72 -2.45 23.52
C MET A 176 -11.61 -2.36 25.05
N LEU A 177 -11.01 -1.29 25.61
CA LEU A 177 -10.97 -1.03 27.04
C LEU A 177 -12.16 -0.20 27.53
N SER A 178 -13.05 0.26 26.67
CA SER A 178 -14.31 0.88 27.08
C SER A 178 -15.21 -0.14 27.79
N ASN A 179 -16.00 0.35 28.73
CA ASN A 179 -17.07 -0.44 29.35
C ASN A 179 -18.35 -0.48 28.48
N ASP A 180 -18.40 0.34 27.44
CA ASP A 180 -19.52 0.40 26.50
C ASP A 180 -19.14 -0.33 25.21
N PRO A 181 -19.80 -1.45 24.87
CA PRO A 181 -19.56 -2.16 23.62
C PRO A 181 -19.85 -1.35 22.35
N ASP A 182 -20.64 -0.28 22.46
CA ASP A 182 -20.94 0.60 21.33
C ASP A 182 -19.78 1.53 20.97
N ASP A 183 -18.73 1.60 21.80
CA ASP A 183 -17.47 2.29 21.48
C ASP A 183 -16.52 1.45 20.61
N TYR A 184 -16.79 0.13 20.40
CA TYR A 184 -15.87 -0.77 19.75
C TYR A 184 -15.94 -0.66 18.22
N TYR A 185 -14.81 -0.42 17.59
CA TYR A 185 -14.70 -0.40 16.13
C TYR A 185 -13.56 -1.31 15.64
N VAL A 186 -13.75 -1.84 14.44
CA VAL A 186 -12.69 -2.50 13.68
C VAL A 186 -12.51 -1.75 12.36
N TRP A 187 -11.29 -1.37 12.06
CA TRP A 187 -10.87 -0.99 10.73
C TRP A 187 -10.11 -2.17 10.11
N THR A 188 -10.45 -2.57 8.87
CA THR A 188 -9.76 -3.64 8.15
C THR A 188 -9.93 -3.49 6.64
N GLY A 189 -9.25 -4.32 5.84
CA GLY A 189 -9.37 -4.33 4.38
C GLY A 189 -8.11 -4.83 3.68
N SER A 190 -7.93 -4.40 2.44
CA SER A 190 -6.81 -4.83 1.60
C SER A 190 -5.59 -3.90 1.69
N MET A 191 -5.73 -2.67 2.23
CA MET A 191 -4.71 -1.64 2.14
C MET A 191 -3.54 -1.86 3.09
N ASN A 192 -2.31 -1.87 2.57
CA ASN A 192 -1.10 -1.73 3.36
C ASN A 192 -0.92 -0.27 3.80
N LEU A 193 -0.46 -0.06 5.03
CA LEU A 193 -0.15 1.25 5.58
C LEU A 193 1.23 1.73 5.10
N THR A 194 1.48 1.54 3.80
CA THR A 194 2.69 2.02 3.13
C THR A 194 2.43 3.37 2.49
N TYR A 195 3.51 4.00 2.13
CA TYR A 195 3.53 5.20 1.33
C TYR A 195 2.73 5.09 0.01
N THR A 196 2.78 3.92 -0.63
CA THR A 196 2.09 3.65 -1.89
C THR A 196 0.75 2.94 -1.72
N GLY A 197 0.36 2.62 -0.50
CA GLY A 197 -0.93 2.00 -0.19
C GLY A 197 -2.12 2.77 -0.77
N PRO A 198 -2.20 4.10 -0.56
CA PRO A 198 -3.32 4.92 -1.04
C PRO A 198 -3.54 4.94 -2.55
N ILE A 199 -2.50 4.67 -3.36
CA ILE A 199 -2.59 4.65 -4.83
C ILE A 199 -2.73 3.27 -5.45
N ASN A 200 -2.65 2.23 -4.66
CA ASN A 200 -3.06 0.91 -5.10
C ASN A 200 -4.58 0.81 -5.02
N THR A 201 -5.22 0.10 -5.93
CA THR A 201 -6.66 -0.14 -5.84
C THR A 201 -6.96 -1.03 -4.65
N ASN A 202 -7.59 -0.45 -3.64
CA ASN A 202 -7.86 -1.05 -2.34
C ASN A 202 -9.30 -0.79 -1.91
N ASN A 203 -9.72 -1.55 -0.89
CA ASN A 203 -10.89 -1.27 -0.09
C ASN A 203 -10.53 -1.27 1.40
N THR A 204 -11.31 -0.56 2.20
CA THR A 204 -11.31 -0.63 3.65
C THR A 204 -12.73 -0.69 4.19
N MET A 205 -12.87 -1.26 5.36
CA MET A 205 -14.13 -1.41 6.07
C MET A 205 -13.96 -0.87 7.49
N VAL A 206 -14.92 -0.09 7.94
CA VAL A 206 -15.09 0.33 9.33
C VAL A 206 -16.31 -0.38 9.88
N ILE A 207 -16.12 -1.23 10.87
CA ILE A 207 -17.16 -2.09 11.42
C ILE A 207 -17.42 -1.71 12.88
N LYS A 208 -18.65 -1.40 13.20
CA LYS A 208 -19.16 -1.13 14.54
C LYS A 208 -19.97 -2.32 15.02
N ASP A 209 -19.31 -3.34 15.52
CA ASP A 209 -19.92 -4.51 16.11
C ASP A 209 -19.04 -5.11 17.21
N SER A 210 -19.59 -5.32 18.38
CA SER A 210 -18.82 -5.78 19.54
C SER A 210 -18.37 -7.24 19.44
N GLY A 211 -19.07 -8.09 18.72
CA GLY A 211 -18.72 -9.49 18.51
C GLY A 211 -17.51 -9.61 17.57
N ILE A 212 -17.59 -8.93 16.43
CA ILE A 212 -16.49 -8.85 15.46
C ILE A 212 -15.26 -8.19 16.11
N ALA A 213 -15.43 -7.08 16.83
CA ALA A 213 -14.34 -6.40 17.51
C ALA A 213 -13.63 -7.31 18.52
N LYS A 214 -14.37 -8.08 19.32
CA LYS A 214 -13.81 -9.09 20.23
C LYS A 214 -13.04 -10.18 19.51
N ALA A 215 -13.51 -10.63 18.33
CA ALA A 215 -12.81 -11.64 17.55
C ALA A 215 -11.46 -11.13 17.02
N TYR A 216 -11.42 -9.90 16.49
CA TYR A 216 -10.17 -9.26 16.07
C TYR A 216 -9.23 -8.96 17.25
N HIS A 217 -9.77 -8.53 18.38
CA HIS A 217 -8.99 -8.32 19.60
C HIS A 217 -8.35 -9.63 20.11
N ASN A 218 -9.09 -10.73 20.08
CA ASN A 218 -8.56 -12.04 20.45
C ASN A 218 -7.43 -12.49 19.50
N GLU A 219 -7.54 -12.19 18.20
CA GLU A 219 -6.48 -12.45 17.24
C GLU A 219 -5.24 -11.61 17.54
N PHE A 220 -5.41 -10.31 17.80
CA PHE A 220 -4.33 -9.41 18.20
C PHE A 220 -3.66 -9.85 19.50
N THR A 221 -4.43 -10.21 20.51
CA THR A 221 -3.95 -10.58 21.84
C THR A 221 -3.03 -11.81 21.80
N GLN A 222 -3.28 -12.75 20.89
CA GLN A 222 -2.37 -13.86 20.68
C GLN A 222 -1.01 -13.41 20.15
N MET A 223 -0.99 -12.50 19.17
CA MET A 223 0.25 -11.94 18.61
C MET A 223 1.00 -11.09 19.63
N TRP A 224 0.27 -10.38 20.49
CA TRP A 224 0.83 -9.56 21.56
C TRP A 224 1.36 -10.36 22.76
N GLY A 225 0.86 -11.58 22.97
CA GLY A 225 1.20 -12.45 24.09
C GLY A 225 0.36 -12.21 25.35
N GLY A 226 -0.78 -11.49 25.25
CA GLY A 226 -1.70 -11.24 26.36
C GLY A 226 -2.39 -9.89 26.29
N ASP A 227 -3.11 -9.50 27.36
CA ASP A 227 -3.88 -8.25 27.42
C ASP A 227 -3.08 -7.07 28.00
N GLY A 228 -1.82 -7.29 28.40
CA GLY A 228 -0.97 -6.28 29.01
C GLY A 228 -0.60 -5.13 28.10
N ASP A 229 -0.14 -4.03 28.71
CA ASP A 229 0.31 -2.83 27.97
C ASP A 229 1.63 -3.08 27.22
N LYS A 230 2.42 -4.07 27.69
CA LYS A 230 3.68 -4.47 27.08
C LYS A 230 3.53 -5.84 26.44
N PRO A 231 4.17 -6.08 25.29
CA PRO A 231 4.12 -7.41 24.67
C PRO A 231 4.90 -8.42 25.49
N ASP A 232 4.41 -9.65 25.49
CA ASP A 232 5.08 -10.80 26.08
C ASP A 232 5.56 -11.73 24.97
N ALA A 233 6.80 -11.58 24.55
CA ALA A 233 7.39 -12.34 23.44
C ALA A 233 7.40 -13.87 23.67
N GLU A 234 7.48 -14.34 24.91
CA GLU A 234 7.46 -15.78 25.22
C GLU A 234 6.05 -16.39 25.05
N ARG A 235 5.02 -15.58 25.22
CA ARG A 235 3.62 -15.97 25.06
C ARG A 235 3.04 -15.60 23.71
N ALA A 236 3.67 -14.70 22.96
CA ALA A 236 3.25 -14.30 21.63
C ALA A 236 3.13 -15.51 20.69
N ARG A 237 2.13 -15.48 19.83
CA ARG A 237 1.84 -16.54 18.87
C ARG A 237 1.50 -15.92 17.52
N PHE A 238 2.26 -16.31 16.51
CA PHE A 238 2.07 -15.91 15.12
C PHE A 238 1.89 -17.14 14.24
N HIS A 239 1.37 -16.96 13.06
CA HIS A 239 1.22 -17.99 12.04
C HIS A 239 0.53 -19.27 12.58
N LYS A 240 1.08 -20.43 12.28
CA LYS A 240 0.54 -21.75 12.68
C LYS A 240 0.51 -22.01 14.20
N ASP A 241 1.19 -21.18 14.98
CA ASP A 241 1.21 -21.32 16.44
C ASP A 241 0.00 -20.63 17.12
N LYS A 242 -0.72 -19.80 16.38
CA LYS A 242 -2.00 -19.25 16.85
C LYS A 242 -3.07 -20.32 16.96
N ARG A 243 -4.00 -20.09 17.86
CA ARG A 243 -5.16 -20.94 18.05
C ARG A 243 -6.41 -20.16 17.62
N TYR A 244 -7.37 -20.87 17.07
CA TYR A 244 -8.65 -20.24 16.84
C TYR A 244 -9.34 -19.98 18.19
N VAL A 245 -9.69 -18.74 18.45
CA VAL A 245 -10.39 -18.30 19.68
C VAL A 245 -11.58 -17.44 19.32
N GLY A 246 -12.79 -17.90 19.67
CA GLY A 246 -14.01 -17.12 19.53
C GLY A 246 -14.99 -17.62 18.47
N GLU A 247 -15.97 -16.79 18.16
CA GLU A 247 -17.02 -17.05 17.19
C GLU A 247 -16.54 -16.72 15.77
N ARG A 248 -17.05 -17.41 14.78
CA ARG A 248 -16.78 -17.17 13.36
C ARG A 248 -17.97 -16.63 12.61
N GLU A 249 -19.13 -16.75 13.17
CA GLU A 249 -20.41 -16.42 12.55
C GLU A 249 -21.14 -15.44 13.44
N PHE A 250 -21.50 -14.33 12.85
CA PHE A 250 -22.18 -13.22 13.51
C PHE A 250 -23.47 -12.91 12.78
N PHE A 251 -24.47 -12.52 13.52
CA PHE A 251 -25.74 -12.04 13.00
C PHE A 251 -25.94 -10.62 13.48
N ILE A 252 -25.78 -9.65 12.56
CA ILE A 252 -25.89 -8.22 12.84
C ILE A 252 -27.11 -7.73 12.06
N ASP A 253 -28.13 -7.27 12.77
CA ASP A 253 -29.45 -7.04 12.22
C ASP A 253 -29.93 -8.28 11.47
N THR A 254 -30.14 -8.21 10.15
CA THR A 254 -30.54 -9.34 9.30
C THR A 254 -29.39 -9.95 8.51
N THR A 255 -28.17 -9.46 8.69
CA THR A 255 -27.00 -9.89 7.94
C THR A 255 -26.21 -10.96 8.67
N ARG A 256 -26.01 -12.11 8.03
CA ARG A 256 -25.04 -13.11 8.46
C ARG A 256 -23.65 -12.70 7.98
N VAL A 257 -22.69 -12.65 8.90
CA VAL A 257 -21.29 -12.34 8.63
C VAL A 257 -20.41 -13.47 9.13
N GLU A 258 -19.51 -13.95 8.29
CA GLU A 258 -18.50 -14.93 8.71
C GLU A 258 -17.12 -14.25 8.76
N LEU A 259 -16.32 -14.58 9.77
CA LEU A 259 -14.94 -14.08 9.93
C LEU A 259 -13.98 -15.26 10.07
N TYR A 260 -12.97 -15.26 9.24
CA TYR A 260 -11.90 -16.25 9.29
C TYR A 260 -10.54 -15.58 9.42
N PHE A 261 -9.68 -16.20 10.23
CA PHE A 261 -8.26 -15.88 10.33
C PHE A 261 -7.41 -17.02 9.77
N GLY A 262 -6.40 -16.70 8.98
CA GLY A 262 -5.34 -17.58 8.52
C GLY A 262 -4.11 -17.50 9.44
N PRO A 263 -3.17 -18.45 9.28
CA PRO A 263 -3.27 -19.67 8.51
C PRO A 263 -4.02 -20.79 9.25
N VAL A 264 -4.25 -21.90 8.56
CA VAL A 264 -4.79 -23.10 9.21
C VAL A 264 -3.85 -23.53 10.31
N ASN A 265 -4.34 -23.59 11.55
CA ASN A 265 -3.54 -24.02 12.68
C ASN A 265 -3.16 -25.52 12.61
N ARG A 266 -2.23 -25.96 13.46
CA ARG A 266 -1.79 -27.36 13.51
C ARG A 266 -2.90 -28.35 13.88
N GLU A 267 -3.97 -27.88 14.52
CA GLU A 267 -5.05 -28.73 15.00
C GLU A 267 -6.07 -29.09 13.89
N ARG A 268 -6.01 -28.44 12.72
CA ARG A 268 -6.84 -28.68 11.51
C ARG A 268 -8.33 -28.86 11.78
N THR A 269 -8.85 -28.25 12.83
CA THR A 269 -10.18 -28.61 13.37
C THR A 269 -11.38 -27.92 12.74
N LYS A 270 -11.19 -27.12 11.67
CA LYS A 270 -12.30 -26.31 11.12
C LYS A 270 -12.10 -26.03 9.63
N PRO A 271 -13.16 -25.66 8.88
CA PRO A 271 -12.95 -25.20 7.52
C PRO A 271 -11.96 -24.04 7.53
N SER A 272 -10.96 -24.16 6.67
CA SER A 272 -9.99 -23.11 6.41
C SER A 272 -10.63 -22.01 5.58
N VAL A 273 -9.95 -20.85 5.45
CA VAL A 273 -10.38 -19.78 4.53
C VAL A 273 -10.61 -20.34 3.14
N GLY A 274 -9.59 -21.01 2.58
CA GLY A 274 -9.66 -21.56 1.22
C GLY A 274 -10.75 -22.61 1.02
N SER A 275 -10.98 -23.49 2.01
CA SER A 275 -12.07 -24.47 1.93
C SER A 275 -13.43 -23.78 1.98
N ARG A 276 -13.59 -22.74 2.83
CA ARG A 276 -14.86 -22.02 2.90
C ARG A 276 -15.16 -21.23 1.62
N LEU A 277 -14.16 -20.56 1.06
CA LEU A 277 -14.32 -19.86 -0.23
C LEU A 277 -14.64 -20.84 -1.36
N ASN A 278 -14.03 -22.04 -1.35
CA ASN A 278 -14.36 -23.09 -2.32
C ASN A 278 -15.83 -23.55 -2.19
N GLU A 279 -16.33 -23.76 -0.96
CA GLU A 279 -17.74 -24.10 -0.73
C GLU A 279 -18.69 -23.02 -1.27
N LEU A 280 -18.36 -21.73 -1.10
CA LEU A 280 -19.17 -20.65 -1.68
C LEU A 280 -19.20 -20.72 -3.21
N VAL A 281 -18.05 -20.97 -3.83
CA VAL A 281 -17.98 -21.17 -5.29
C VAL A 281 -18.76 -22.39 -5.73
N GLU A 282 -18.73 -23.50 -4.98
CA GLU A 282 -19.54 -24.71 -5.26
C GLU A 282 -21.05 -24.44 -5.19
N GLN A 283 -21.47 -23.53 -4.33
CA GLN A 283 -22.86 -23.15 -4.11
C GLN A 283 -23.38 -22.04 -5.04
N ALA A 284 -22.48 -21.35 -5.77
CA ALA A 284 -22.87 -20.27 -6.68
C ALA A 284 -23.92 -20.74 -7.71
N GLU A 285 -25.00 -19.98 -7.89
CA GLU A 285 -26.09 -20.34 -8.80
C GLU A 285 -25.92 -19.66 -10.18
N HIS A 286 -25.39 -18.46 -10.24
CA HIS A 286 -25.38 -17.63 -11.44
C HIS A 286 -24.00 -17.18 -11.87
N ASP A 287 -23.26 -16.56 -10.94
CA ASP A 287 -21.99 -15.93 -11.26
C ASP A 287 -20.98 -15.95 -10.11
N VAL A 288 -19.72 -15.95 -10.49
CA VAL A 288 -18.58 -15.73 -9.63
C VAL A 288 -17.74 -14.60 -10.22
N ASN A 289 -17.49 -13.56 -9.43
CA ASN A 289 -16.65 -12.45 -9.83
C ASN A 289 -15.51 -12.30 -8.80
N PHE A 290 -14.30 -11.99 -9.26
CA PHE A 290 -13.17 -11.79 -8.35
C PHE A 290 -12.22 -10.67 -8.79
N ALA A 291 -11.70 -9.94 -7.81
CA ALA A 291 -10.58 -9.02 -7.99
C ALA A 291 -9.41 -9.50 -7.13
N ALA A 292 -8.30 -9.86 -7.75
CA ALA A 292 -7.20 -10.52 -7.07
C ALA A 292 -5.85 -9.85 -7.35
N PHE A 293 -5.14 -9.43 -6.28
CA PHE A 293 -3.72 -9.14 -6.37
C PHE A 293 -2.95 -10.39 -6.81
N ALA A 294 -3.16 -11.50 -6.11
CA ALA A 294 -2.59 -12.81 -6.44
C ALA A 294 -3.67 -13.89 -6.35
N ILE A 295 -3.75 -14.70 -7.39
CA ILE A 295 -4.54 -15.91 -7.43
C ILE A 295 -3.72 -17.05 -8.02
N THR A 296 -3.54 -18.13 -7.25
CA THR A 296 -2.76 -19.29 -7.69
C THR A 296 -3.66 -20.42 -8.19
N PRO A 297 -3.22 -21.19 -9.18
CA PRO A 297 -4.04 -22.25 -9.78
C PRO A 297 -4.21 -23.48 -8.88
N ASP A 298 -3.35 -23.63 -7.89
CA ASP A 298 -3.20 -24.82 -7.06
C ASP A 298 -4.09 -24.79 -5.80
N ILE A 299 -4.98 -23.79 -5.68
CA ILE A 299 -6.01 -23.75 -4.64
C ILE A 299 -7.34 -24.32 -5.17
N PRO A 300 -8.11 -25.05 -4.36
CA PRO A 300 -9.36 -25.69 -4.79
C PRO A 300 -10.33 -24.72 -5.45
N MET A 301 -10.53 -23.54 -4.88
CA MET A 301 -11.41 -22.50 -5.41
C MET A 301 -11.11 -22.16 -6.88
N SER A 302 -9.84 -22.04 -7.27
CA SER A 302 -9.45 -21.74 -8.65
C SER A 302 -9.88 -22.84 -9.62
N THR A 303 -9.70 -24.09 -9.23
CA THR A 303 -10.11 -25.26 -10.01
C THR A 303 -11.65 -25.33 -10.13
N THR A 304 -12.35 -25.16 -9.03
CA THR A 304 -13.83 -25.21 -8.99
C THR A 304 -14.44 -24.11 -9.86
N MET A 305 -14.00 -22.86 -9.74
CA MET A 305 -14.45 -21.76 -10.60
C MET A 305 -14.29 -22.09 -12.09
N TRP A 306 -13.11 -22.60 -12.44
CA TRP A 306 -12.81 -22.92 -13.81
C TRP A 306 -13.68 -24.05 -14.34
N GLU A 307 -13.76 -25.17 -13.63
CA GLU A 307 -14.54 -26.35 -14.03
C GLU A 307 -16.04 -26.04 -14.16
N ARG A 308 -16.62 -25.32 -13.23
CA ARG A 308 -18.04 -24.93 -13.24
C ARG A 308 -18.34 -24.00 -14.43
N SER A 309 -17.44 -23.06 -14.73
CA SER A 309 -17.60 -22.18 -15.89
C SER A 309 -17.59 -22.92 -17.23
N LEU A 310 -16.85 -24.05 -17.30
CA LEU A 310 -16.78 -24.89 -18.51
C LEU A 310 -17.99 -25.82 -18.67
N ARG A 311 -18.40 -26.46 -17.57
CA ARG A 311 -19.38 -27.59 -17.61
C ARG A 311 -20.80 -27.12 -17.38
N GLU A 312 -20.99 -26.12 -16.52
CA GLU A 312 -22.31 -25.70 -16.04
C GLU A 312 -22.75 -24.34 -16.59
N GLY A 313 -21.86 -23.67 -17.33
CA GLY A 313 -22.15 -22.33 -17.88
C GLY A 313 -22.18 -21.22 -16.86
N LEU A 314 -21.62 -21.45 -15.65
CA LEU A 314 -21.47 -20.42 -14.62
C LEU A 314 -20.72 -19.22 -15.20
N THR A 315 -21.26 -18.02 -15.02
CA THR A 315 -20.58 -16.80 -15.44
C THR A 315 -19.37 -16.55 -14.53
N LEU A 316 -18.18 -16.43 -15.12
CA LEU A 316 -16.94 -16.22 -14.40
C LEU A 316 -16.25 -14.94 -14.91
N GLN A 317 -16.17 -13.92 -14.07
CA GLN A 317 -15.44 -12.69 -14.37
C GLN A 317 -14.32 -12.49 -13.37
N GLY A 318 -13.17 -12.01 -13.84
CA GLY A 318 -12.02 -11.85 -12.96
C GLY A 318 -11.09 -10.75 -13.40
N LEU A 319 -10.51 -10.08 -12.40
CA LEU A 319 -9.42 -9.13 -12.53
C LEU A 319 -8.20 -9.63 -11.77
N ILE A 320 -7.05 -9.62 -12.42
CA ILE A 320 -5.79 -10.07 -11.82
C ILE A 320 -4.73 -8.97 -12.03
N ASP A 321 -4.00 -8.65 -10.97
CA ASP A 321 -2.88 -7.71 -11.04
C ASP A 321 -1.87 -8.12 -12.14
N PRO A 322 -1.33 -7.19 -12.92
CA PRO A 322 -0.41 -7.47 -14.01
C PRO A 322 0.80 -8.35 -13.64
N ARG A 323 1.28 -8.27 -12.39
CA ARG A 323 2.43 -9.05 -11.90
C ARG A 323 2.12 -10.54 -11.76
N PHE A 324 0.85 -10.91 -11.64
CA PHE A 324 0.40 -12.28 -11.46
C PHE A 324 -0.42 -12.83 -12.62
N TYR A 325 -0.96 -11.97 -13.49
CA TYR A 325 -1.85 -12.36 -14.59
C TYR A 325 -1.27 -13.43 -15.53
N GLY A 326 -0.01 -13.37 -15.85
CA GLY A 326 0.65 -14.38 -16.72
C GLY A 326 1.64 -15.30 -16.00
N ARG A 327 1.84 -15.10 -14.69
CA ARG A 327 2.94 -15.72 -13.95
C ARG A 327 2.85 -17.25 -13.86
N TYR A 328 1.65 -17.78 -13.85
CA TYR A 328 1.39 -19.20 -13.60
C TYR A 328 0.96 -19.96 -14.87
N ARG A 329 1.22 -19.42 -16.04
CA ARG A 329 0.86 -20.03 -17.34
C ARG A 329 1.28 -21.50 -17.47
N ASN A 330 2.48 -21.82 -17.01
CA ASN A 330 3.07 -23.15 -17.14
C ASN A 330 2.57 -24.15 -16.08
N THR A 331 1.79 -23.73 -15.12
CA THR A 331 1.27 -24.57 -14.02
C THR A 331 -0.20 -24.92 -14.18
N GLY A 332 -0.76 -24.76 -15.40
CA GLY A 332 -2.16 -25.00 -15.67
C GLY A 332 -3.09 -23.85 -15.31
N ALA A 333 -2.56 -22.72 -14.83
CA ALA A 333 -3.36 -21.51 -14.68
C ALA A 333 -3.60 -20.91 -16.06
N ILE A 334 -4.83 -20.98 -16.43
CA ILE A 334 -5.31 -20.60 -17.74
C ILE A 334 -5.92 -19.19 -17.72
N TRP A 335 -5.74 -18.44 -16.61
CA TRP A 335 -6.29 -17.09 -16.44
C TRP A 335 -5.89 -16.12 -17.56
N ALA A 336 -4.73 -16.32 -18.17
CA ALA A 336 -4.24 -15.51 -19.29
C ALA A 336 -4.39 -16.19 -20.66
N SER A 337 -5.12 -17.30 -20.72
CA SER A 337 -5.38 -18.02 -21.99
C SER A 337 -6.52 -17.38 -22.78
N PRO A 338 -6.64 -17.65 -24.10
CA PRO A 338 -7.81 -17.22 -24.88
C PRO A 338 -9.12 -17.78 -24.34
N GLU A 339 -9.11 -18.98 -23.75
CA GLU A 339 -10.28 -19.63 -23.17
C GLU A 339 -10.82 -18.84 -21.95
N ALA A 340 -9.95 -18.15 -21.21
CA ALA A 340 -10.36 -17.30 -20.08
C ALA A 340 -11.16 -16.06 -20.49
N GLN A 341 -11.21 -15.77 -21.80
CA GLN A 341 -11.96 -14.65 -22.38
C GLN A 341 -13.02 -15.13 -23.38
N SER A 342 -13.52 -16.33 -23.21
CA SER A 342 -14.48 -16.93 -24.13
C SER A 342 -15.68 -17.57 -23.41
N GLY A 343 -16.82 -17.65 -24.08
CA GLY A 343 -18.03 -18.20 -23.51
C GLY A 343 -18.54 -17.39 -22.30
N SER A 344 -18.78 -18.08 -21.19
CA SER A 344 -19.22 -17.47 -19.93
C SER A 344 -18.07 -16.83 -19.12
N ARG A 345 -16.86 -16.79 -19.65
CA ARG A 345 -15.65 -16.32 -18.94
C ARG A 345 -15.17 -14.98 -19.47
N ASN A 346 -14.80 -14.08 -18.56
CA ASN A 346 -14.20 -12.79 -18.89
C ASN A 346 -13.13 -12.42 -17.83
N ILE A 347 -11.95 -13.01 -17.95
CA ILE A 347 -10.86 -12.76 -17.02
C ILE A 347 -9.83 -11.83 -17.67
N ARG A 348 -9.54 -10.71 -17.03
CA ARG A 348 -8.73 -9.63 -17.56
C ARG A 348 -7.51 -9.34 -16.69
N ARG A 349 -6.48 -8.84 -17.35
CA ARG A 349 -5.38 -8.15 -16.70
C ARG A 349 -5.91 -6.79 -16.22
N ALA A 350 -5.74 -6.47 -14.94
CA ALA A 350 -6.15 -5.17 -14.41
C ALA A 350 -5.36 -4.03 -15.06
N ASN A 351 -6.02 -2.88 -15.21
CA ASN A 351 -5.45 -1.65 -15.73
C ASN A 351 -5.69 -0.52 -14.72
N GLU A 352 -5.01 -0.65 -13.58
CA GLU A 352 -5.11 0.29 -12.48
C GLU A 352 -3.92 1.27 -12.50
N LEU A 353 -4.06 2.40 -11.81
CA LEU A 353 -3.00 3.40 -11.69
C LEU A 353 -1.65 2.78 -11.28
N ARG A 354 -1.66 1.83 -10.34
CA ARG A 354 -0.47 1.14 -9.89
C ARG A 354 -0.69 -0.37 -9.75
N THR A 355 -1.40 -0.78 -8.72
CA THR A 355 -1.59 -2.18 -8.34
C THR A 355 -3.05 -2.44 -8.06
N LEU A 356 -3.61 -3.48 -8.65
CA LEU A 356 -4.85 -4.06 -8.14
C LEU A 356 -4.50 -4.82 -6.86
N HIS A 357 -4.70 -4.21 -5.70
CA HIS A 357 -4.29 -4.82 -4.43
C HIS A 357 -5.45 -5.45 -3.65
N GLN A 358 -6.62 -5.47 -4.22
CA GLN A 358 -7.81 -6.10 -3.65
C GLN A 358 -7.72 -7.62 -3.61
N LYS A 359 -8.48 -8.23 -2.71
CA LYS A 359 -8.72 -9.65 -2.58
C LYS A 359 -10.21 -9.81 -2.29
N VAL A 360 -11.00 -9.81 -3.37
CA VAL A 360 -12.45 -9.80 -3.32
C VAL A 360 -12.98 -10.98 -4.13
N LEU A 361 -13.90 -11.72 -3.53
CA LEU A 361 -14.69 -12.77 -4.19
C LEU A 361 -16.16 -12.41 -4.02
N LEU A 362 -16.91 -12.40 -5.13
CA LEU A 362 -18.31 -12.07 -5.18
C LEU A 362 -19.07 -13.25 -5.78
N ILE A 363 -20.16 -13.64 -5.14
CA ILE A 363 -21.02 -14.74 -5.55
C ILE A 363 -22.43 -14.21 -5.83
N ASP A 364 -22.99 -14.55 -6.98
CA ASP A 364 -24.36 -14.28 -7.39
C ASP A 364 -24.77 -12.78 -7.31
N VAL A 365 -23.85 -11.89 -7.68
CA VAL A 365 -24.02 -10.43 -7.55
C VAL A 365 -24.71 -9.77 -8.74
N THR A 366 -24.79 -10.42 -9.90
CA THR A 366 -25.50 -9.87 -11.05
C THR A 366 -27.02 -9.81 -10.81
N LYS A 367 -27.49 -10.69 -9.94
CA LYS A 367 -28.89 -10.77 -9.51
C LYS A 367 -29.03 -10.87 -7.99
N PRO A 368 -28.36 -10.00 -7.21
CA PRO A 368 -28.21 -10.16 -5.77
C PRO A 368 -29.51 -10.09 -4.98
N PHE A 369 -30.55 -9.42 -5.53
CA PHE A 369 -31.83 -9.24 -4.85
C PHE A 369 -32.87 -10.27 -5.24
N GLU A 370 -32.65 -11.11 -6.25
CA GLU A 370 -33.66 -12.07 -6.71
C GLU A 370 -33.94 -13.19 -5.68
N ASN A 371 -32.96 -13.68 -4.97
CA ASN A 371 -33.10 -14.72 -3.96
C ASN A 371 -32.39 -14.37 -2.62
N ASN A 372 -31.99 -13.13 -2.44
CA ASN A 372 -31.23 -12.66 -1.28
C ASN A 372 -29.96 -13.46 -1.03
N ASN A 373 -29.26 -13.88 -2.09
CA ASN A 373 -28.08 -14.76 -2.06
C ASN A 373 -26.77 -14.10 -2.50
N GLY A 374 -26.76 -12.80 -2.76
CA GLY A 374 -25.53 -12.06 -3.06
C GLY A 374 -24.54 -12.08 -1.89
N ILE A 375 -23.30 -12.55 -2.16
CA ILE A 375 -22.25 -12.69 -1.14
C ILE A 375 -21.00 -11.92 -1.58
N ALA A 376 -20.38 -11.20 -0.62
CA ALA A 376 -19.07 -10.62 -0.78
C ALA A 376 -18.09 -11.17 0.25
N ALA A 377 -16.90 -11.58 -0.19
CA ALA A 377 -15.79 -11.92 0.69
C ALA A 377 -14.61 -10.97 0.43
N ALA A 378 -14.11 -10.29 1.46
CA ALA A 378 -13.05 -9.29 1.35
C ALA A 378 -12.17 -9.24 2.61
N GLY A 379 -10.89 -8.89 2.42
CA GLY A 379 -9.92 -8.77 3.52
C GLY A 379 -8.47 -8.69 3.05
N SER A 380 -7.56 -9.21 3.86
CA SER A 380 -6.12 -9.27 3.53
C SER A 380 -5.74 -10.53 2.73
N TYR A 381 -6.57 -11.57 2.76
CA TYR A 381 -6.28 -12.92 2.29
C TYR A 381 -6.08 -13.00 0.76
N ASN A 382 -4.84 -13.20 0.33
CA ASN A 382 -4.55 -13.51 -1.07
C ASN A 382 -5.06 -14.91 -1.44
N PHE A 383 -5.58 -15.10 -2.64
CA PHE A 383 -6.07 -16.40 -3.11
C PHE A 383 -4.88 -17.30 -3.51
N SER A 384 -4.12 -17.73 -2.50
CA SER A 384 -2.88 -18.47 -2.70
C SER A 384 -2.64 -19.50 -1.60
N ARG A 385 -1.86 -20.54 -1.94
CA ARG A 385 -1.46 -21.54 -0.96
C ARG A 385 -0.66 -20.92 0.20
N ASN A 386 0.16 -19.90 -0.07
CA ASN A 386 0.94 -19.26 0.99
C ASN A 386 0.04 -18.54 2.02
N ALA A 387 -1.00 -17.86 1.56
CA ALA A 387 -2.00 -17.24 2.43
C ALA A 387 -2.77 -18.29 3.25
N GLU A 388 -3.10 -19.43 2.63
CA GLU A 388 -3.83 -20.51 3.29
C GLU A 388 -3.01 -21.22 4.37
N GLU A 389 -1.74 -21.50 4.09
CA GLU A 389 -0.93 -22.38 4.91
C GLU A 389 0.02 -21.66 5.87
N ASN A 390 0.38 -20.41 5.59
CA ASN A 390 1.55 -19.81 6.20
C ASN A 390 1.31 -18.42 6.80
N ASN A 391 0.64 -17.52 6.07
CA ASN A 391 0.55 -16.13 6.46
C ASN A 391 -0.56 -15.88 7.49
N ASP A 392 -0.35 -14.87 8.34
CA ASP A 392 -1.43 -14.32 9.17
C ASP A 392 -2.34 -13.44 8.31
N GLU A 393 -3.57 -13.88 8.11
CA GLU A 393 -4.55 -13.27 7.21
C GLU A 393 -5.92 -13.15 7.87
N ASN A 394 -6.75 -12.25 7.37
CA ASN A 394 -8.18 -12.20 7.70
C ASN A 394 -9.04 -12.06 6.46
N ILE A 395 -10.27 -12.56 6.55
CA ILE A 395 -11.32 -12.35 5.56
C ILE A 395 -12.69 -12.32 6.23
N LEU A 396 -13.52 -11.39 5.81
CA LEU A 396 -14.92 -11.28 6.15
C LEU A 396 -15.77 -11.74 4.97
N ILE A 397 -16.83 -12.50 5.24
CA ILE A 397 -17.81 -12.98 4.27
C ILE A 397 -19.17 -12.43 4.66
N PHE A 398 -19.70 -11.56 3.84
CA PHE A 398 -21.00 -10.92 4.05
C PHE A 398 -22.07 -11.59 3.22
N HIS A 399 -23.06 -12.21 3.86
CA HIS A 399 -24.25 -12.73 3.23
C HIS A 399 -25.30 -11.61 3.14
N SER A 400 -25.04 -10.65 2.27
CA SER A 400 -25.87 -9.47 2.09
C SER A 400 -25.81 -9.00 0.63
N PRO A 401 -26.95 -9.01 -0.07
CA PRO A 401 -26.99 -8.51 -1.45
C PRO A 401 -26.66 -7.02 -1.54
N TYR A 402 -26.95 -6.24 -0.49
CA TYR A 402 -26.60 -4.81 -0.44
C TYR A 402 -25.09 -4.61 -0.36
N ILE A 403 -24.43 -5.28 0.58
CA ILE A 403 -22.96 -5.21 0.72
C ILE A 403 -22.27 -5.79 -0.52
N ALA A 404 -22.75 -6.92 -1.04
CA ALA A 404 -22.22 -7.51 -2.25
C ALA A 404 -22.34 -6.58 -3.47
N ASN A 405 -23.42 -5.80 -3.56
CA ASN A 405 -23.60 -4.82 -4.63
C ASN A 405 -22.62 -3.63 -4.52
N LEU A 406 -22.23 -3.18 -3.31
CA LEU A 406 -21.20 -2.16 -3.15
C LEU A 406 -19.85 -2.62 -3.73
N PHE A 407 -19.42 -3.83 -3.39
CA PHE A 407 -18.21 -4.43 -3.94
C PHE A 407 -18.32 -4.71 -5.45
N TYR A 408 -19.52 -5.02 -5.95
CA TYR A 408 -19.74 -5.25 -7.38
C TYR A 408 -19.59 -3.95 -8.19
N GLN A 409 -20.03 -2.81 -7.66
CA GLN A 409 -19.80 -1.50 -8.31
C GLN A 409 -18.30 -1.20 -8.44
N ASP A 410 -17.52 -1.48 -7.41
CA ASP A 410 -16.06 -1.31 -7.43
C ASP A 410 -15.38 -2.29 -8.41
N PHE A 411 -15.78 -3.55 -8.39
CA PHE A 411 -15.32 -4.55 -9.35
C PHE A 411 -15.60 -4.13 -10.80
N MET A 412 -16.80 -3.63 -11.09
CA MET A 412 -17.19 -3.19 -12.44
C MET A 412 -16.47 -1.92 -12.85
N GLY A 413 -16.20 -0.99 -11.94
CA GLY A 413 -15.33 0.17 -12.19
C GLY A 413 -13.93 -0.26 -12.64
N ALA A 414 -13.32 -1.19 -11.92
CA ALA A 414 -12.02 -1.77 -12.29
C ALA A 414 -12.08 -2.59 -13.61
N MET A 415 -13.17 -3.31 -13.87
CA MET A 415 -13.40 -4.03 -15.11
C MET A 415 -13.52 -3.07 -16.30
N ASN A 416 -14.20 -1.95 -16.15
CA ASN A 416 -14.31 -0.93 -17.18
C ASN A 416 -12.93 -0.34 -17.54
N ARG A 417 -12.08 -0.09 -16.56
CA ARG A 417 -10.68 0.33 -16.80
C ARG A 417 -9.87 -0.77 -17.53
N ALA A 418 -10.04 -2.02 -17.14
CA ALA A 418 -9.35 -3.15 -17.77
C ALA A 418 -9.76 -3.43 -19.21
N THR A 419 -11.00 -3.05 -19.58
CA THR A 419 -11.58 -3.22 -20.93
C THR A 419 -11.45 -1.98 -21.80
N GLY A 420 -10.92 -0.88 -21.28
CA GLY A 420 -10.79 0.39 -21.99
C GLY A 420 -12.08 1.18 -22.10
N LEU A 421 -13.10 0.86 -21.30
CA LEU A 421 -14.34 1.63 -21.17
C LEU A 421 -14.18 2.85 -20.25
N ALA A 422 -13.16 2.83 -19.40
CA ALA A 422 -12.74 3.95 -18.58
C ALA A 422 -11.21 3.99 -18.47
N ASP A 423 -10.65 5.18 -18.39
CA ASP A 423 -9.23 5.36 -18.12
C ASP A 423 -8.91 5.15 -16.63
N PRO A 424 -7.71 4.65 -16.29
CA PRO A 424 -7.25 4.66 -14.91
C PRO A 424 -7.24 6.09 -14.36
N PRO A 425 -7.62 6.29 -13.10
CA PRO A 425 -7.52 7.60 -12.47
C PRO A 425 -6.05 7.97 -12.28
N ILE A 426 -5.53 8.79 -13.15
CA ILE A 426 -4.14 9.27 -13.08
C ILE A 426 -4.14 10.58 -12.30
N PRO A 427 -3.39 10.72 -11.21
CA PRO A 427 -3.16 12.00 -10.58
C PRO A 427 -2.52 12.93 -11.61
N ARG A 428 -3.23 13.99 -12.01
CA ARG A 428 -2.70 14.96 -12.95
C ARG A 428 -1.83 15.96 -12.21
N ILE A 429 -0.53 15.92 -12.49
CA ILE A 429 0.34 17.04 -12.16
C ILE A 429 0.10 18.11 -13.23
N GLU A 430 -0.44 19.23 -12.79
CA GLU A 430 -0.71 20.37 -13.66
C GLU A 430 0.56 21.20 -13.81
N HIS A 431 0.90 21.57 -15.03
CA HIS A 431 2.03 22.46 -15.32
C HIS A 431 1.82 23.82 -14.62
N GLU A 432 2.90 24.32 -14.00
CA GLU A 432 2.93 25.60 -13.27
C GLU A 432 2.08 25.68 -11.98
N LYS A 433 1.38 24.63 -11.59
CA LYS A 433 0.69 24.57 -10.30
C LYS A 433 1.70 24.36 -9.17
N TRP A 434 1.43 25.01 -8.05
CA TRP A 434 2.19 24.84 -6.83
C TRP A 434 1.66 23.68 -6.01
N TYR A 435 2.57 22.84 -5.51
CA TYR A 435 2.30 21.65 -4.70
C TYR A 435 3.12 21.72 -3.43
N ARG A 436 2.53 21.38 -2.30
CA ARG A 436 3.24 21.27 -1.05
C ARG A 436 4.16 20.04 -1.07
N VAL A 437 5.41 20.21 -0.65
CA VAL A 437 6.31 19.08 -0.39
C VAL A 437 5.95 18.46 0.96
N THR A 438 5.66 17.15 0.95
CA THR A 438 5.24 16.42 2.15
C THR A 438 6.39 15.70 2.83
N GLU A 439 7.38 15.24 2.06
CA GLU A 439 8.53 14.50 2.60
C GLU A 439 9.72 14.56 1.62
N VAL A 440 10.91 14.69 2.15
CA VAL A 440 12.18 14.52 1.41
C VAL A 440 12.82 13.20 1.82
N HIS A 441 13.03 12.29 0.84
CA HIS A 441 13.55 10.94 1.10
C HIS A 441 15.09 10.85 1.03
N ASP A 442 15.65 11.55 0.08
CA ASP A 442 17.11 11.66 -0.16
C ASP A 442 17.42 12.94 -0.93
N GLY A 443 18.67 13.21 -1.22
CA GLY A 443 19.08 14.44 -1.92
C GLY A 443 18.50 14.61 -3.34
N SER A 444 17.78 13.61 -3.89
CA SER A 444 17.23 13.63 -5.25
C SER A 444 15.74 13.32 -5.34
N ARG A 445 15.14 12.84 -4.26
CA ARG A 445 13.78 12.31 -4.27
C ARG A 445 12.97 12.88 -3.11
N PHE A 446 11.81 13.37 -3.44
CA PHE A 446 10.85 13.94 -2.50
C PHE A 446 9.44 13.73 -3.01
N ASP A 447 8.47 14.01 -2.17
CA ASP A 447 7.07 13.86 -2.48
C ASP A 447 6.30 15.17 -2.44
N ILE A 448 5.38 15.31 -3.36
CA ILE A 448 4.45 16.43 -3.43
C ILE A 448 3.01 15.98 -3.19
N GLU A 449 2.24 16.78 -2.49
CA GLU A 449 0.80 16.54 -2.27
C GLU A 449 0.01 16.85 -3.54
N VAL A 450 -0.37 15.83 -4.30
CA VAL A 450 -1.18 15.96 -5.52
C VAL A 450 -2.67 15.89 -5.20
N MET A 451 -3.03 15.09 -4.22
CA MET A 451 -4.36 15.01 -3.62
C MET A 451 -4.19 14.99 -2.10
N PRO A 452 -5.21 15.39 -1.31
CA PRO A 452 -5.13 15.29 0.14
C PRO A 452 -4.61 13.92 0.59
N TYR A 453 -3.59 13.92 1.44
CA TYR A 453 -2.95 12.73 2.01
C TYR A 453 -2.23 11.80 1.01
N PHE A 454 -2.02 12.27 -0.23
CA PHE A 454 -1.31 11.52 -1.23
C PHE A 454 -0.07 12.28 -1.71
N GLY A 455 1.11 11.80 -1.29
CA GLY A 455 2.41 12.25 -1.76
C GLY A 455 2.79 11.55 -3.06
N TYR A 456 3.04 12.30 -4.11
CA TYR A 456 3.55 11.74 -5.36
C TYR A 456 5.07 11.92 -5.45
N PRO A 457 5.83 10.83 -5.69
CA PRO A 457 7.28 10.92 -5.72
C PRO A 457 7.78 11.67 -6.95
N VAL A 458 8.72 12.58 -6.71
CA VAL A 458 9.38 13.41 -7.72
C VAL A 458 10.89 13.19 -7.65
N ARG A 459 11.56 13.26 -8.81
CA ARG A 459 13.02 13.27 -8.96
C ARG A 459 13.45 14.40 -9.88
N PHE A 460 14.68 14.80 -9.72
CA PHE A 460 15.26 15.85 -10.57
C PHE A 460 15.48 15.39 -12.00
N LEU A 461 15.14 16.25 -12.95
CA LEU A 461 15.51 16.13 -14.35
C LEU A 461 16.91 16.72 -14.56
N GLY A 462 17.80 15.96 -15.16
CA GLY A 462 19.15 16.43 -15.54
C GLY A 462 20.14 16.59 -14.39
N VAL A 463 19.78 16.22 -13.16
CA VAL A 463 20.68 16.27 -12.00
C VAL A 463 20.69 14.94 -11.28
N GLN A 464 21.86 14.33 -11.15
CA GLN A 464 22.09 13.16 -10.33
C GLN A 464 22.73 13.57 -9.01
N VAL A 465 22.26 13.05 -7.91
CA VAL A 465 22.70 13.36 -6.55
C VAL A 465 23.23 12.09 -5.90
N PRO A 466 24.27 12.19 -5.02
CA PRO A 466 24.78 11.06 -4.26
C PRO A 466 23.67 10.29 -3.53
N ARG A 467 23.75 8.96 -3.51
CA ARG A 467 22.71 8.09 -2.99
C ARG A 467 22.96 7.68 -1.55
N ILE A 468 21.90 7.70 -0.76
CA ILE A 468 21.86 7.04 0.54
C ILE A 468 21.51 5.57 0.30
N TYR A 469 22.30 4.66 0.85
CA TYR A 469 22.03 3.22 0.84
C TYR A 469 21.64 2.75 2.24
N ALA A 470 20.85 1.69 2.34
CA ALA A 470 20.33 1.14 3.60
C ALA A 470 21.43 0.70 4.59
N ALA A 471 22.60 0.36 4.09
CA ALA A 471 23.77 0.13 4.94
C ALA A 471 24.57 1.43 5.07
N GLN A 472 24.62 2.01 6.27
CA GLN A 472 25.32 3.26 6.55
C GLN A 472 26.77 3.31 6.04
N ASP A 473 27.44 2.15 6.00
CA ASP A 473 28.82 2.02 5.53
C ASP A 473 28.96 2.05 3.98
N SER A 474 27.86 2.14 3.24
CA SER A 474 27.83 2.10 1.77
C SER A 474 27.20 3.32 1.11
N SER A 475 26.76 4.32 1.86
CA SER A 475 26.24 5.58 1.29
C SER A 475 27.33 6.34 0.54
N GLU A 476 26.94 6.96 -0.58
CA GLU A 476 27.88 7.76 -1.37
C GLU A 476 28.30 9.01 -0.58
N TYR A 477 29.50 9.52 -0.88
CA TYR A 477 30.06 10.68 -0.22
C TYR A 477 29.12 11.89 -0.38
N HIS A 478 28.89 12.63 0.70
CA HIS A 478 27.94 13.75 0.80
C HIS A 478 26.45 13.43 0.54
N ALA A 479 26.04 12.16 0.55
CA ALA A 479 24.63 11.81 0.36
C ALA A 479 23.74 12.34 1.51
N GLY A 480 24.22 12.30 2.74
CA GLY A 480 23.52 12.82 3.93
C GLY A 480 23.34 14.34 3.86
N GLU A 481 24.42 15.07 3.61
CA GLU A 481 24.40 16.53 3.50
C GLU A 481 23.55 17.01 2.33
N ALA A 482 23.51 16.26 1.22
CA ALA A 482 22.64 16.56 0.09
C ALA A 482 21.16 16.40 0.47
N ALA A 483 20.82 15.37 1.26
CA ALA A 483 19.46 15.15 1.76
C ALA A 483 19.05 16.23 2.77
N GLU A 484 19.93 16.58 3.73
CA GLU A 484 19.68 17.65 4.69
C GLU A 484 19.48 19.01 3.99
N TYR A 485 20.34 19.34 3.03
CA TYR A 485 20.20 20.57 2.27
C TYR A 485 18.90 20.64 1.47
N LEU A 486 18.51 19.52 0.82
CA LEU A 486 17.25 19.49 0.09
C LEU A 486 16.05 19.62 1.04
N THR A 487 16.10 18.97 2.21
CA THR A 487 15.06 19.08 3.26
C THR A 487 14.87 20.55 3.69
N GLU A 488 15.94 21.26 4.03
CA GLU A 488 15.91 22.69 4.38
C GLU A 488 15.38 23.56 3.24
N LEU A 489 15.70 23.19 2.01
CA LEU A 489 15.35 23.98 0.83
C LEU A 489 13.86 23.87 0.47
N ILE A 490 13.23 22.66 0.59
CA ILE A 490 11.90 22.44 0.03
C ILE A 490 10.87 21.78 0.96
N GLU A 491 11.26 21.09 2.04
CA GLU A 491 10.31 20.36 2.87
C GLU A 491 9.29 21.30 3.52
N GLY A 492 8.01 20.97 3.40
CA GLY A 492 6.90 21.78 3.90
C GLY A 492 6.58 23.03 3.07
N LYS A 493 7.43 23.38 2.08
CA LYS A 493 7.21 24.52 1.19
C LYS A 493 6.41 24.14 -0.06
N GLU A 494 6.04 25.17 -0.84
CA GLU A 494 5.39 24.98 -2.13
C GLU A 494 6.45 24.88 -3.25
N VAL A 495 6.34 23.82 -4.06
CA VAL A 495 7.14 23.64 -5.28
C VAL A 495 6.23 23.55 -6.49
N ARG A 496 6.76 23.97 -7.64
CA ARG A 496 6.14 23.69 -8.94
C ARG A 496 7.08 22.88 -9.83
N LEU A 497 6.45 22.01 -10.62
CA LEU A 497 7.14 21.12 -11.53
C LEU A 497 7.01 21.62 -12.96
N TYR A 498 8.08 21.53 -13.74
CA TYR A 498 8.05 21.87 -15.14
C TYR A 498 9.02 21.01 -15.96
N GLY A 499 8.76 20.87 -17.25
CA GLY A 499 9.56 20.05 -18.16
C GLY A 499 8.77 19.65 -19.42
N TYR A 500 9.42 18.94 -20.34
CA TYR A 500 8.79 18.54 -21.61
C TYR A 500 7.73 17.45 -21.46
N ASP A 501 7.92 16.53 -20.53
CA ASP A 501 7.07 15.34 -20.34
C ASP A 501 6.82 15.10 -18.86
N LEU A 502 5.93 15.87 -18.24
CA LEU A 502 5.52 15.70 -16.85
C LEU A 502 4.68 14.43 -16.61
N PHE A 503 4.29 13.70 -17.66
CA PHE A 503 3.23 12.69 -17.60
C PHE A 503 3.67 11.24 -17.74
N THR A 504 4.96 10.97 -17.97
CA THR A 504 5.47 9.61 -18.04
C THR A 504 6.34 9.28 -16.84
N PRO A 505 5.84 8.50 -15.87
CA PRO A 505 6.68 7.98 -14.79
C PRO A 505 7.66 6.96 -15.40
N GLU A 506 8.82 7.41 -15.86
CA GLU A 506 9.85 6.54 -16.48
C GLU A 506 10.75 5.84 -15.47
N SER A 507 10.68 6.17 -14.19
CA SER A 507 11.45 5.43 -13.21
C SER A 507 10.79 4.09 -12.87
N ARG A 508 11.59 3.03 -12.66
CA ARG A 508 11.11 1.73 -12.14
C ARG A 508 10.26 1.86 -10.86
N ASN A 509 10.35 2.99 -10.18
CA ASN A 509 9.65 3.29 -8.93
C ASN A 509 8.48 4.25 -9.11
N GLY A 510 8.11 4.63 -10.33
CA GLY A 510 6.95 5.47 -10.62
C GLY A 510 7.09 6.94 -10.19
N ALA A 511 8.31 7.47 -10.00
CA ALA A 511 8.52 8.87 -9.67
C ALA A 511 8.44 9.75 -10.93
N TYR A 512 7.86 10.95 -10.81
CA TYR A 512 7.96 11.97 -11.85
C TYR A 512 9.39 12.53 -11.92
N ILE A 513 9.84 12.77 -13.14
CA ILE A 513 11.15 13.37 -13.38
C ILE A 513 10.90 14.79 -13.90
N SER A 514 11.38 15.81 -13.17
CA SER A 514 11.03 17.19 -13.45
C SER A 514 12.13 18.17 -13.07
N TYR A 515 12.12 19.34 -13.69
CA TYR A 515 12.68 20.53 -13.09
C TYR A 515 11.78 20.99 -11.95
N VAL A 516 12.40 21.54 -10.91
CA VAL A 516 11.72 21.90 -9.67
C VAL A 516 12.02 23.34 -9.29
N GLN A 517 11.00 24.11 -9.02
CA GLN A 517 11.14 25.46 -8.44
C GLN A 517 10.45 25.52 -7.10
N VAL A 518 11.10 26.14 -6.12
CA VAL A 518 10.55 26.38 -4.79
C VAL A 518 10.18 27.85 -4.62
N LYS A 519 9.11 28.11 -3.91
CA LYS A 519 8.67 29.44 -3.51
C LYS A 519 9.07 29.70 -2.08
N GLU A 520 9.90 30.72 -1.87
CA GLU A 520 10.33 31.16 -0.55
C GLU A 520 9.25 32.02 0.12
N GLU A 521 9.35 32.21 1.44
CA GLU A 521 8.40 33.00 2.22
C GLU A 521 8.27 34.46 1.76
N ASP A 522 9.34 35.03 1.22
CA ASP A 522 9.35 36.41 0.66
C ASP A 522 8.77 36.49 -0.76
N GLY A 523 8.30 35.37 -1.30
CA GLY A 523 7.76 35.25 -2.66
C GLY A 523 8.82 35.01 -3.74
N THR A 524 10.11 34.96 -3.40
CA THR A 524 11.19 34.65 -4.35
C THR A 524 11.05 33.21 -4.86
N ILE A 525 11.25 33.03 -6.16
CA ILE A 525 11.23 31.70 -6.79
C ILE A 525 12.68 31.29 -7.07
N ARG A 526 13.06 30.10 -6.58
CA ARG A 526 14.38 29.50 -6.81
C ARG A 526 14.27 28.21 -7.57
N ASP A 527 15.18 27.98 -8.50
CA ASP A 527 15.32 26.70 -9.19
C ASP A 527 16.14 25.74 -8.31
N VAL A 528 15.49 24.64 -7.89
CA VAL A 528 16.06 23.67 -6.94
C VAL A 528 17.18 22.87 -7.59
N ASN A 529 17.02 22.46 -8.87
CA ASN A 529 18.06 21.73 -9.62
C ASN A 529 19.36 22.54 -9.65
N ASN A 530 19.25 23.85 -9.95
CA ASN A 530 20.41 24.75 -9.93
C ASN A 530 21.04 24.89 -8.54
N GLN A 531 20.23 24.91 -7.48
CA GLN A 531 20.76 25.03 -6.11
C GLN A 531 21.57 23.80 -5.72
N MET A 532 21.12 22.60 -6.07
CA MET A 532 21.86 21.36 -5.80
C MET A 532 23.22 21.35 -6.50
N LEU A 533 23.27 21.76 -7.76
CA LEU A 533 24.54 21.86 -8.51
C LEU A 533 25.49 22.93 -7.94
N LYS A 534 24.99 24.14 -7.64
CA LYS A 534 25.79 25.23 -7.03
C LYS A 534 26.40 24.85 -5.68
N LYS A 535 25.70 24.01 -4.92
CA LYS A 535 26.18 23.51 -3.63
C LYS A 535 27.10 22.29 -3.75
N GLY A 536 27.33 21.83 -4.99
CA GLY A 536 28.16 20.66 -5.25
C GLY A 536 27.53 19.37 -4.73
N PHE A 537 26.19 19.31 -4.58
CA PHE A 537 25.44 18.12 -4.18
C PHE A 537 24.83 17.38 -5.35
N GLY A 538 25.26 17.69 -6.57
CA GLY A 538 24.78 16.99 -7.77
C GLY A 538 25.74 17.17 -8.94
N GLU A 539 25.59 16.27 -9.90
CA GLU A 539 26.24 16.35 -11.21
C GLU A 539 25.19 16.41 -12.31
N TRP A 540 25.51 17.10 -13.41
CA TRP A 540 24.65 17.12 -14.56
C TRP A 540 24.72 15.77 -15.29
N VAL A 541 23.54 15.26 -15.73
CA VAL A 541 23.42 14.04 -16.50
C VAL A 541 22.56 14.27 -17.76
N PRO A 542 23.00 13.79 -18.94
CA PRO A 542 22.34 14.05 -20.23
C PRO A 542 21.12 13.15 -20.47
N TYR A 543 20.50 12.61 -19.41
CA TYR A 543 19.35 11.74 -19.53
C TYR A 543 18.08 12.55 -19.73
N TYR A 544 17.16 12.03 -20.52
CA TYR A 544 15.88 12.64 -20.88
C TYR A 544 16.03 13.92 -21.72
N ARG A 545 14.92 14.39 -22.27
CA ARG A 545 14.87 15.62 -23.03
C ARG A 545 14.94 16.81 -22.06
N GLN A 546 15.97 17.64 -22.18
CA GLN A 546 16.22 18.80 -21.33
C GLN A 546 16.07 20.10 -22.13
N TYR A 547 15.76 21.21 -21.45
CA TYR A 547 15.80 22.54 -22.06
C TYR A 547 17.25 22.96 -22.28
N PRO A 548 17.63 23.49 -23.48
CA PRO A 548 19.01 23.93 -23.74
C PRO A 548 19.55 24.90 -22.71
N ASP A 549 18.78 25.92 -22.35
CA ASP A 549 19.17 26.93 -21.36
C ASP A 549 19.41 26.33 -19.96
N SER A 550 18.68 25.28 -19.61
CA SER A 550 18.90 24.54 -18.35
C SER A 550 20.19 23.73 -18.41
N VAL A 551 20.48 23.09 -19.53
CA VAL A 551 21.73 22.33 -19.74
C VAL A 551 22.94 23.23 -19.58
N ASP A 552 22.93 24.40 -20.26
CA ASP A 552 24.02 25.38 -20.18
C ASP A 552 24.21 25.90 -18.73
N ALA A 553 23.10 26.11 -18.01
CA ALA A 553 23.15 26.53 -16.62
C ALA A 553 23.69 25.42 -15.72
N PHE A 554 23.26 24.16 -15.91
CA PHE A 554 23.69 23.01 -15.10
C PHE A 554 25.17 22.74 -15.26
N GLN A 555 25.66 22.68 -16.49
CA GLN A 555 27.09 22.48 -16.77
C GLN A 555 27.94 23.60 -16.17
N ARG A 556 27.50 24.85 -16.26
CA ARG A 556 28.21 25.97 -15.67
C ARG A 556 28.28 25.87 -14.14
N TYR A 557 27.15 25.59 -13.46
CA TYR A 557 27.11 25.50 -12.00
C TYR A 557 27.88 24.30 -11.47
N GLU A 558 27.83 23.18 -12.15
CA GLU A 558 28.66 22.03 -11.83
C GLU A 558 30.15 22.36 -11.98
N GLN A 559 30.54 22.99 -13.08
CA GLN A 559 31.95 23.39 -13.29
C GLN A 559 32.42 24.37 -12.23
N GLU A 560 31.59 25.36 -11.88
CA GLU A 560 31.89 26.30 -10.79
C GLU A 560 32.10 25.59 -9.44
N ALA A 561 31.26 24.58 -9.14
CA ALA A 561 31.41 23.79 -7.92
C ALA A 561 32.66 22.93 -7.93
N ARG A 562 33.00 22.31 -9.07
CA ARG A 562 34.24 21.54 -9.26
C ARG A 562 35.49 22.41 -9.10
N ASP A 563 35.52 23.57 -9.76
CA ASP A 563 36.68 24.49 -9.73
C ASP A 563 36.97 25.07 -8.34
N ASN A 564 35.93 25.19 -7.51
CA ASN A 564 36.04 25.71 -6.14
C ASN A 564 36.04 24.60 -5.06
N GLY A 565 36.01 23.33 -5.42
CA GLY A 565 36.03 22.22 -4.47
C GLY A 565 34.82 22.23 -3.51
N ILE A 566 33.61 22.55 -4.01
CA ILE A 566 32.40 22.66 -3.19
C ILE A 566 31.66 21.32 -3.14
N GLY A 567 31.20 20.95 -1.94
CA GLY A 567 30.39 19.72 -1.74
C GLY A 567 31.16 18.45 -2.12
N MET A 568 30.58 17.59 -2.93
CA MET A 568 31.17 16.31 -3.36
C MET A 568 32.45 16.46 -4.19
N TRP A 569 32.78 17.69 -4.63
CA TRP A 569 33.99 18.03 -5.38
C TRP A 569 35.17 18.50 -4.50
N GLY A 570 34.96 18.64 -3.18
CA GLY A 570 35.99 18.95 -2.21
C GLY A 570 36.92 17.78 -1.93
N GLU A 571 38.11 18.08 -1.30
CA GLU A 571 38.98 17.02 -0.79
C GLU A 571 38.22 16.25 0.32
N PRO A 572 38.21 14.91 0.29
CA PRO A 572 37.58 14.13 1.36
C PRO A 572 38.34 14.40 2.67
N ASP A 573 37.61 14.83 3.69
CA ASP A 573 38.14 14.80 5.05
C ASP A 573 38.63 13.38 5.35
N SER A 574 39.77 13.24 5.96
CA SER A 574 40.65 12.06 6.07
C SER A 574 40.06 10.88 6.88
N VAL A 575 38.78 10.61 6.77
CA VAL A 575 38.08 9.46 7.33
C VAL A 575 37.53 8.60 6.20
N GLY A 576 38.37 7.76 5.70
CA GLY A 576 38.20 6.38 5.18
C GLY A 576 37.03 5.98 4.31
N VAL A 577 36.30 6.87 3.65
CA VAL A 577 35.23 6.47 2.71
C VAL A 577 35.80 6.44 1.29
N LYS A 578 35.89 5.25 0.69
CA LYS A 578 36.23 5.09 -0.72
C LYS A 578 35.13 5.70 -1.56
N ILE A 579 35.42 6.83 -2.22
CA ILE A 579 34.56 7.36 -3.29
C ILE A 579 34.58 6.35 -4.44
N PRO A 580 33.43 5.81 -4.88
CA PRO A 580 33.38 5.23 -6.22
C PRO A 580 33.69 6.39 -7.19
N ARG A 581 34.81 6.33 -7.92
CA ARG A 581 35.06 7.25 -9.01
C ARG A 581 33.87 7.18 -9.96
N VAL A 582 33.11 8.26 -10.05
CA VAL A 582 32.24 8.47 -11.20
C VAL A 582 33.14 8.48 -12.40
N GLN A 583 32.88 7.59 -13.36
CA GLN A 583 33.67 7.50 -14.60
C GLN A 583 33.64 8.88 -15.25
N THR A 584 34.80 9.52 -15.35
CA THR A 584 34.95 10.72 -16.17
C THR A 584 34.69 10.35 -17.62
N GLN A 585 34.40 11.35 -18.45
CA GLN A 585 34.10 11.19 -19.87
C GLN A 585 35.24 10.45 -20.64
N GLU A 586 36.41 10.28 -20.04
CA GLU A 586 37.57 9.52 -20.55
C GLU A 586 37.42 7.98 -20.31
N ASP A 587 36.55 7.56 -19.40
CA ASP A 587 36.27 6.14 -19.09
C ASP A 587 35.02 5.58 -19.82
N VAL A 588 34.40 6.35 -20.70
CA VAL A 588 33.31 5.86 -21.53
C VAL A 588 33.89 4.88 -22.52
N VAL A 589 33.68 3.59 -22.26
CA VAL A 589 33.97 2.55 -23.22
C VAL A 589 33.12 2.85 -24.46
N GLN A 590 33.77 3.31 -25.54
CA GLN A 590 33.09 3.50 -26.80
C GLN A 590 32.77 2.10 -27.34
N VAL A 591 31.51 1.72 -27.25
CA VAL A 591 31.06 0.39 -27.64
C VAL A 591 30.39 0.48 -29.00
N ASP A 592 30.92 -0.26 -29.98
CA ASP A 592 30.26 -0.42 -31.24
C ASP A 592 29.12 -1.46 -31.12
N TYR A 593 27.93 -1.05 -31.47
CA TYR A 593 26.76 -1.95 -31.50
C TYR A 593 26.60 -2.63 -32.89
N PRO A 594 26.13 -3.88 -32.92
CA PRO A 594 25.68 -4.72 -31.79
C PRO A 594 26.88 -5.38 -31.05
N ILE A 595 26.70 -5.52 -29.69
CA ILE A 595 27.67 -6.19 -28.82
C ILE A 595 27.59 -7.70 -28.97
N ASP A 596 28.73 -8.37 -29.21
CA ASP A 596 28.78 -9.83 -29.17
C ASP A 596 28.75 -10.35 -27.72
N LEU A 597 27.66 -11.05 -27.36
CA LEU A 597 27.43 -11.59 -26.02
C LEU A 597 28.51 -12.56 -25.54
N ASN A 598 29.17 -13.27 -26.48
CA ASN A 598 30.19 -14.23 -26.14
C ASN A 598 31.58 -13.61 -25.94
N LEU A 599 31.82 -12.44 -26.51
CA LEU A 599 33.10 -11.74 -26.40
C LEU A 599 33.08 -10.59 -25.37
N ALA A 600 31.91 -10.02 -25.08
CA ALA A 600 31.79 -8.88 -24.20
C ALA A 600 32.29 -9.18 -22.78
N ASP A 601 33.14 -8.30 -22.28
CA ASP A 601 33.50 -8.28 -20.86
C ASP A 601 32.43 -7.57 -19.99
N GLU A 602 32.66 -7.51 -18.68
CA GLU A 602 31.71 -6.92 -17.76
C GLU A 602 31.46 -5.43 -18.05
N SER A 603 32.49 -4.69 -18.44
CA SER A 603 32.39 -3.24 -18.71
C SER A 603 31.61 -2.96 -20.00
N ILE A 604 31.82 -3.76 -21.01
CA ILE A 604 31.06 -3.71 -22.27
C ILE A 604 29.60 -4.06 -22.07
N LEU A 605 29.32 -5.11 -21.30
CA LEU A 605 27.93 -5.48 -20.94
C LEU A 605 27.20 -4.41 -20.16
N GLN A 606 27.91 -3.66 -19.29
CA GLN A 606 27.33 -2.55 -18.53
C GLN A 606 26.97 -1.34 -19.40
N ALA A 607 27.50 -1.22 -20.61
CA ALA A 607 27.08 -0.21 -21.58
C ALA A 607 25.67 -0.48 -22.15
N LEU A 608 25.14 -1.70 -22.00
CA LEU A 608 23.81 -2.05 -22.44
C LEU A 608 22.72 -1.45 -21.53
N PRO A 609 21.61 -0.92 -22.10
CA PRO A 609 20.57 -0.26 -21.34
C PRO A 609 19.90 -1.20 -20.31
N GLY A 610 20.03 -0.86 -19.04
CA GLY A 610 19.45 -1.62 -17.92
C GLY A 610 20.33 -2.78 -17.43
N ILE A 611 21.56 -2.90 -17.90
CA ILE A 611 22.54 -3.88 -17.44
C ILE A 611 23.52 -3.18 -16.49
N GLY A 612 23.32 -3.31 -15.18
CA GLY A 612 24.30 -2.88 -14.18
C GLY A 612 25.26 -3.99 -13.80
N PRO A 613 26.26 -3.72 -12.90
CA PRO A 613 27.31 -4.68 -12.52
C PRO A 613 26.79 -6.06 -12.12
N THR A 614 25.74 -6.10 -11.32
CA THR A 614 25.11 -7.36 -10.85
C THR A 614 24.54 -8.19 -12.01
N LEU A 615 23.96 -7.53 -13.00
CA LEU A 615 23.34 -8.23 -14.13
C LEU A 615 24.38 -8.62 -15.18
N ALA A 616 25.39 -7.78 -15.42
CA ALA A 616 26.55 -8.11 -16.25
C ALA A 616 27.30 -9.34 -15.70
N GLY A 617 27.54 -9.39 -14.40
CA GLY A 617 28.13 -10.56 -13.75
C GLY A 617 27.28 -11.83 -13.91
N ARG A 618 25.94 -11.72 -13.87
CA ARG A 618 25.05 -12.86 -14.12
C ARG A 618 25.05 -13.33 -15.57
N ILE A 619 25.14 -12.41 -16.53
CA ILE A 619 25.27 -12.73 -17.94
C ILE A 619 26.56 -13.51 -18.18
N ILE A 620 27.69 -13.04 -17.65
CA ILE A 620 28.99 -13.72 -17.75
C ILE A 620 28.95 -15.11 -17.11
N LYS A 621 28.36 -15.20 -15.91
CA LYS A 621 28.21 -16.47 -15.21
C LYS A 621 27.37 -17.46 -16.03
N PHE A 622 26.21 -17.04 -16.49
CA PHE A 622 25.30 -17.85 -17.32
C PHE A 622 25.98 -18.29 -18.60
N ARG A 623 26.63 -17.37 -19.29
CA ARG A 623 27.46 -17.67 -20.47
C ARG A 623 28.47 -18.80 -20.21
N THR A 624 29.14 -18.76 -19.07
CA THR A 624 30.12 -19.77 -18.68
C THR A 624 29.47 -21.12 -18.37
N GLU A 625 28.31 -21.11 -17.72
CA GLU A 625 27.55 -22.31 -17.34
C GLU A 625 27.00 -23.08 -18.56
N ILE A 626 26.56 -22.35 -19.61
CA ILE A 626 26.01 -22.95 -20.83
C ILE A 626 27.05 -23.19 -21.93
N GLY A 627 28.32 -22.78 -21.73
CA GLY A 627 29.41 -22.93 -22.71
C GLY A 627 29.38 -21.92 -23.84
N GLY A 628 28.69 -20.81 -23.69
CA GLY A 628 28.48 -19.72 -24.67
C GLY A 628 27.03 -19.61 -25.10
N PHE A 629 26.59 -18.38 -25.42
CA PHE A 629 25.29 -18.11 -26.03
C PHE A 629 25.25 -18.69 -27.46
N THR A 630 24.14 -19.27 -27.83
CA THR A 630 23.88 -19.79 -29.20
C THR A 630 22.87 -18.92 -29.94
N ASP A 631 22.03 -18.20 -29.20
CA ASP A 631 21.06 -17.25 -29.70
C ASP A 631 20.95 -16.05 -28.73
N VAL A 632 20.59 -14.89 -29.25
CA VAL A 632 20.31 -13.70 -28.43
C VAL A 632 19.17 -13.95 -27.42
N GLU A 633 18.23 -14.81 -27.78
CA GLU A 633 17.09 -15.17 -26.91
C GLU A 633 17.50 -15.98 -25.67
N ASP A 634 18.68 -16.57 -25.63
CA ASP A 634 19.23 -17.25 -24.45
C ASP A 634 19.39 -16.31 -23.27
N LEU A 635 19.45 -14.98 -23.50
CA LEU A 635 19.43 -13.96 -22.45
C LEU A 635 18.14 -13.99 -21.61
N ASN A 636 17.03 -14.51 -22.11
CA ASN A 636 15.80 -14.64 -21.32
C ASN A 636 15.95 -15.58 -20.12
N ASP A 637 16.91 -16.50 -20.17
CA ASP A 637 17.19 -17.46 -19.09
C ASP A 637 18.12 -16.88 -18.02
N VAL A 638 18.70 -15.71 -18.28
CA VAL A 638 19.52 -15.01 -17.28
C VAL A 638 18.61 -14.38 -16.22
N ARG A 639 18.77 -14.83 -14.98
CA ARG A 639 17.96 -14.34 -13.85
C ARG A 639 18.06 -12.83 -13.70
N GLY A 640 16.94 -12.12 -13.99
CA GLY A 640 16.82 -10.68 -13.89
C GLY A 640 16.69 -9.98 -15.25
N ILE A 641 16.83 -10.70 -16.36
CA ILE A 641 16.44 -10.24 -17.68
C ILE A 641 15.00 -10.69 -17.92
N GLY A 642 14.10 -9.74 -18.05
CA GLY A 642 12.69 -9.99 -18.36
C GLY A 642 12.33 -9.50 -19.77
N PRO A 643 11.09 -9.76 -20.25
CA PRO A 643 10.65 -9.41 -21.59
C PRO A 643 10.91 -7.96 -22.00
N VAL A 644 10.70 -7.02 -21.10
CA VAL A 644 10.94 -5.58 -21.34
C VAL A 644 12.44 -5.27 -21.50
N THR A 645 13.29 -5.91 -20.71
CA THR A 645 14.75 -5.78 -20.85
C THR A 645 15.20 -6.42 -22.15
N MET A 646 14.69 -7.59 -22.46
CA MET A 646 14.98 -8.31 -23.70
C MET A 646 14.64 -7.50 -24.96
N GLU A 647 13.47 -6.87 -24.99
CA GLU A 647 13.03 -6.03 -26.11
C GLU A 647 14.02 -4.88 -26.39
N ARG A 648 14.60 -4.30 -25.32
CA ARG A 648 15.61 -3.22 -25.42
C ARG A 648 16.99 -3.75 -25.84
N LEU A 649 17.34 -4.96 -25.41
CA LEU A 649 18.66 -5.54 -25.70
C LEU A 649 18.75 -6.11 -27.11
N ARG A 650 17.68 -6.72 -27.61
CA ARG A 650 17.64 -7.43 -28.89
C ARG A 650 18.28 -6.67 -30.08
N PRO A 651 18.04 -5.36 -30.28
CA PRO A 651 18.68 -4.61 -31.35
C PRO A 651 20.15 -4.24 -31.07
N LEU A 652 20.64 -4.43 -29.86
CA LEU A 652 21.96 -3.96 -29.40
C LEU A 652 22.97 -5.08 -29.17
N VAL A 653 22.55 -6.34 -29.29
CA VAL A 653 23.38 -7.52 -29.03
C VAL A 653 23.34 -8.51 -30.18
N VAL A 654 24.38 -9.32 -30.29
CA VAL A 654 24.53 -10.36 -31.27
C VAL A 654 25.24 -11.57 -30.65
N VAL A 655 25.09 -12.73 -31.27
CA VAL A 655 25.86 -13.95 -31.03
C VAL A 655 26.53 -14.29 -32.33
N LEU A 656 27.90 -14.22 -32.40
CA LEU A 656 28.70 -14.48 -33.57
C LEU A 656 29.40 -15.84 -33.47
#